data_c1cc789399c0a7aef04c3380104c6c41
#
_entry.id   c1cc789399c0a7aef04c3380104c6c41
#
_cell.length_a   1.000
_cell.length_b   1.000
_cell.length_c   1.000
_cell.angle_alpha   90.00
_cell.angle_beta   90.00
_cell.angle_gamma   90.00
#
_symmetry.space_group_name_H-M   'P 1'
#
loop_
_entity.id
_entity.type
_entity.pdbx_description
1 polymer ?
#
loop_
_entity_poly.entity_id
_entity_poly.type
_entity_poly.pdbx_seq_one_letter_code
_entity_poly.pdbx_strand_id
1 'polypeptide(L)'
;MKRNITLTTLALACFMGMAPCKTKAQNTVPSASKDVYDFKSFTDTELLERFAELVEKKRKYPTNEELKTWGIYEELEFVRSHVRKRNIMSRTDRLVSDTHAERDLLMNIPCGSGKTYGGYPSHDFMSDNFSMWNYTNLFGAWNHGLFQAPGSWADAAHKNGTDMLSGMKFFDTTGGRQEGSGNWKNFITTKNTDGTFKYAHALINLLRFLGLDGINYNWEASGYDDENVIKFHQELYKIAQQEKFDNFHIMMYTSNSSLSTWNSEALWGKNGARTTELMLNYSSSDFTHSMGTSVQAAEQALGTSKGLYAGVWIVSMNRSWSRLNADDNARKCGVCLWGEHSESRFWSYNTGGDPNERMSNYQMLLERAFSGGNRNPLTRPSISNSGNDWEWSGTTPPLSKFAGLATWIPERSAIEGKLPFSTYFNLGNGDRYSYKGKKTAGPWYNMANQDIVPTYRWLVVQSETNTVSNAIQPELTNRDAYTGGACLQLNGLSTATSTDIVLYKTSLKGTQGDIYANVAIKSGKDGTNPSNLYLIVRIGNSTWKEYPVGDTTDKNWTEKRIKLDGISATDAIERIGLRVKDCNENYRLLVGKLEINDGVKATPSNIKDLTIQVKEETKTSLSVKASWGIDAQGANGLQGGLVYNDEGNIDHFEILYKNGENGRVSEVARTTQWAAYVGNIQLPKESDEPYIGVRSVSTDLKTYSPVVWTKIDRANQSDLPVAKDNPYGTVELDMVANGAEVAQKIRYITDFKTEGAEQDIIYHAEQPTGGANYVDATDKVIKVKQGQTVTVKFKGYEAKDNVDGSHDDLRYCMGKGWLDLDGDHLFNPADLTADPNHGECLFHLGKVRAGSPEQVQGLVSHSFTVPQNARKGMSRLRIVFSDAWFAGSLVPIGKFNKGFAIDFGVEIVSDNAERPVPADTHDQGEAAEPEGLTTTGITEVAGAASALQVTNEALNFNNVEKAWIFSVDGRLVEYLTSPQSYRTNKLAKGVYLVKMQNKNVIRSQKITVQ
;
A
#
# COMPACT_ATOMS: atom_id res chain seq x y z
N MET A 1 -55.24 9.15 27.89
CA MET A 1 -54.50 10.25 27.23
C MET A 1 -53.37 10.73 28.15
N LYS A 2 -52.41 9.91 28.47
CA LYS A 2 -51.17 10.19 29.21
C LYS A 2 -50.25 8.97 29.18
N ARG A 3 -49.67 8.63 28.01
CA ARG A 3 -48.67 7.56 27.91
C ARG A 3 -47.73 7.62 26.67
N ASN A 4 -47.69 8.74 25.95
CA ASN A 4 -46.89 8.82 24.73
C ASN A 4 -45.86 9.97 24.70
N ILE A 5 -45.42 10.48 25.87
CA ILE A 5 -44.42 11.58 25.93
C ILE A 5 -43.06 11.10 26.48
N THR A 6 -42.98 9.88 27.01
CA THR A 6 -41.78 9.41 27.71
C THR A 6 -40.76 8.66 26.80
N LEU A 7 -41.18 8.22 25.62
CA LEU A 7 -40.22 7.51 24.71
C LEU A 7 -39.44 8.44 23.78
N THR A 8 -40.00 9.61 23.45
CA THR A 8 -39.28 10.57 22.56
C THR A 8 -38.21 11.35 23.32
N THR A 9 -38.37 11.51 24.63
CA THR A 9 -37.39 12.22 25.47
C THR A 9 -36.21 11.32 25.88
N LEU A 10 -36.38 10.00 25.89
CA LEU A 10 -35.27 9.07 26.15
C LEU A 10 -34.37 8.87 24.93
N ALA A 11 -34.93 8.92 23.71
CA ALA A 11 -34.13 8.87 22.48
C ALA A 11 -33.31 10.16 22.28
N LEU A 12 -33.85 11.32 22.69
CA LEU A 12 -33.09 12.58 22.66
C LEU A 12 -32.08 12.72 23.79
N ALA A 13 -32.30 12.06 24.92
CA ALA A 13 -31.36 12.07 26.05
C ALA A 13 -30.17 11.09 25.83
N CYS A 14 -30.36 10.03 25.05
CA CYS A 14 -29.25 9.18 24.59
C CYS A 14 -28.38 9.87 23.54
N PHE A 15 -28.93 10.79 22.74
CA PHE A 15 -28.15 11.61 21.80
C PHE A 15 -27.44 12.80 22.45
N MET A 16 -27.91 13.29 23.59
CA MET A 16 -27.25 14.36 24.33
C MET A 16 -26.27 13.90 25.42
N GLY A 17 -26.19 12.61 25.68
CA GLY A 17 -25.26 12.03 26.65
C GLY A 17 -23.96 11.52 26.04
N MET A 18 -23.91 11.36 24.73
CA MET A 18 -22.68 11.34 23.98
C MET A 18 -22.36 12.80 23.62
N ALA A 19 -21.79 13.53 24.59
CA ALA A 19 -20.83 14.55 24.18
C ALA A 19 -19.97 13.85 23.10
N PRO A 20 -19.76 14.46 21.92
CA PRO A 20 -18.78 13.90 21.01
C PRO A 20 -17.54 13.73 21.86
N CYS A 21 -17.18 12.50 22.14
CA CYS A 21 -15.83 12.20 22.43
C CYS A 21 -15.14 12.81 21.21
N LYS A 22 -14.58 13.99 21.37
CA LYS A 22 -13.64 14.56 20.44
C LYS A 22 -12.43 13.65 20.56
N THR A 23 -12.58 12.42 20.06
CA THR A 23 -11.46 11.68 19.55
C THR A 23 -10.96 12.62 18.48
N LYS A 24 -10.00 13.42 18.83
CA LYS A 24 -9.21 14.17 17.86
C LYS A 24 -8.66 13.10 16.97
N ALA A 25 -9.23 13.00 15.78
CA ALA A 25 -8.69 12.15 14.76
C ALA A 25 -7.21 12.50 14.64
N GLN A 26 -6.35 11.62 15.12
CA GLN A 26 -4.90 11.73 15.00
C GLN A 26 -4.45 11.40 13.58
N ASN A 27 -5.36 11.36 12.65
CA ASN A 27 -5.07 11.20 11.26
C ASN A 27 -4.72 12.55 10.68
N THR A 28 -3.56 13.03 11.07
CA THR A 28 -2.90 14.02 10.26
C THR A 28 -2.65 13.39 8.90
N VAL A 29 -3.02 14.09 7.84
CA VAL A 29 -2.45 13.84 6.52
C VAL A 29 -0.95 13.68 6.75
N PRO A 30 -0.33 12.63 6.23
CA PRO A 30 1.11 12.50 6.31
C PRO A 30 1.73 13.83 5.92
N SER A 31 2.68 14.31 6.68
CA SER A 31 3.33 15.60 6.42
C SER A 31 3.85 15.67 4.98
N ALA A 32 4.37 14.57 4.49
CA ALA A 32 4.83 14.44 3.12
C ALA A 32 3.75 14.65 2.06
N SER A 33 2.54 14.12 2.26
CA SER A 33 1.46 14.33 1.30
C SER A 33 1.06 15.80 1.22
N LYS A 34 1.12 16.51 2.35
CA LYS A 34 0.78 17.92 2.42
C LYS A 34 1.85 18.81 1.78
N ASP A 35 3.11 18.44 1.92
CA ASP A 35 4.24 19.24 1.43
C ASP A 35 4.65 18.86 -0.01
N VAL A 36 4.25 17.67 -0.47
CA VAL A 36 4.56 17.14 -1.80
C VAL A 36 3.58 17.63 -2.85
N TYR A 37 2.28 17.71 -2.51
CA TYR A 37 1.20 17.98 -3.48
C TYR A 37 0.66 19.39 -3.34
N ASP A 38 0.68 20.13 -4.45
CA ASP A 38 0.06 21.45 -4.59
C ASP A 38 -1.29 21.32 -5.31
N PHE A 39 -2.23 20.63 -4.69
CA PHE A 39 -3.58 20.55 -5.21
C PHE A 39 -4.27 21.90 -5.05
N LYS A 40 -4.63 22.52 -6.16
CA LYS A 40 -5.48 23.70 -6.12
C LYS A 40 -6.83 23.34 -5.54
N SER A 41 -7.32 24.23 -4.69
CA SER A 41 -8.69 24.17 -4.17
C SER A 41 -9.67 24.54 -5.29
N PHE A 42 -9.90 23.60 -6.21
CA PHE A 42 -11.06 23.71 -7.09
C PHE A 42 -12.29 23.22 -6.35
N THR A 43 -13.38 23.93 -6.49
CA THR A 43 -14.68 23.33 -6.22
C THR A 43 -15.04 22.41 -7.38
N ASP A 44 -15.82 21.38 -7.11
CA ASP A 44 -16.30 20.48 -8.16
C ASP A 44 -17.11 21.26 -9.22
N THR A 45 -17.81 22.32 -8.82
CA THR A 45 -18.57 23.20 -9.71
C THR A 45 -17.68 24.00 -10.65
N GLU A 46 -16.56 24.57 -10.17
CA GLU A 46 -15.61 25.27 -11.03
C GLU A 46 -15.00 24.36 -12.10
N LEU A 47 -14.68 23.12 -11.72
CA LEU A 47 -14.13 22.17 -12.66
C LEU A 47 -15.16 21.71 -13.70
N LEU A 48 -16.40 21.48 -13.27
CA LEU A 48 -17.50 21.15 -14.16
C LEU A 48 -17.84 22.29 -15.12
N GLU A 49 -17.76 23.56 -14.69
CA GLU A 49 -17.93 24.71 -15.57
C GLU A 49 -16.91 24.69 -16.71
N ARG A 50 -15.63 24.42 -16.41
CA ARG A 50 -14.58 24.30 -17.44
C ARG A 50 -14.84 23.17 -18.42
N PHE A 51 -15.33 22.03 -17.93
CA PHE A 51 -15.72 20.92 -18.81
C PHE A 51 -16.98 21.25 -19.62
N ALA A 52 -17.92 22.02 -19.07
CA ALA A 52 -19.08 22.49 -19.83
C ALA A 52 -18.68 23.44 -20.99
N GLU A 53 -17.70 24.32 -20.77
CA GLU A 53 -17.13 25.14 -21.83
C GLU A 53 -16.49 24.32 -22.95
N LEU A 54 -15.87 23.17 -22.61
CA LEU A 54 -15.35 22.25 -23.63
C LEU A 54 -16.49 21.61 -24.44
N VAL A 55 -17.57 21.20 -23.76
CA VAL A 55 -18.76 20.64 -24.44
C VAL A 55 -19.37 21.65 -25.41
N GLU A 56 -19.51 22.93 -25.02
CA GLU A 56 -19.95 24.01 -25.92
C GLU A 56 -19.06 24.15 -27.16
N LYS A 57 -17.73 23.92 -27.00
CA LYS A 57 -16.76 23.93 -28.08
C LYS A 57 -16.72 22.58 -28.85
N LYS A 58 -17.66 21.67 -28.60
CA LYS A 58 -17.71 20.31 -29.16
C LYS A 58 -16.46 19.47 -28.88
N ARG A 59 -15.87 19.66 -27.73
CA ARG A 59 -14.70 18.91 -27.23
C ARG A 59 -15.06 18.15 -25.96
N LYS A 60 -14.41 17.01 -25.77
CA LYS A 60 -14.62 16.18 -24.56
C LYS A 60 -13.59 16.46 -23.48
N TYR A 61 -12.33 16.69 -23.88
CA TYR A 61 -11.20 16.75 -22.95
C TYR A 61 -10.36 18.02 -23.15
N PRO A 62 -9.71 18.53 -22.10
CA PRO A 62 -8.83 19.67 -22.20
C PRO A 62 -7.51 19.30 -22.89
N THR A 63 -6.84 20.30 -23.43
CA THR A 63 -5.44 20.19 -23.87
C THR A 63 -4.51 20.39 -22.67
N ASN A 64 -3.24 20.00 -22.84
CA ASN A 64 -2.21 20.24 -21.82
C ASN A 64 -2.06 21.73 -21.50
N GLU A 65 -2.16 22.60 -22.50
CA GLU A 65 -2.06 24.04 -22.30
C GLU A 65 -3.25 24.60 -21.50
N GLU A 66 -4.46 24.05 -21.72
CA GLU A 66 -5.62 24.40 -20.89
C GLU A 66 -5.43 23.91 -19.45
N LEU A 67 -4.94 22.67 -19.24
CA LEU A 67 -4.65 22.13 -17.92
C LEU A 67 -3.60 22.96 -17.16
N LYS A 68 -2.54 23.41 -17.85
CA LYS A 68 -1.55 24.34 -17.30
C LYS A 68 -2.19 25.68 -16.93
N THR A 69 -3.01 26.23 -17.81
CA THR A 69 -3.73 27.48 -17.56
C THR A 69 -4.68 27.35 -16.37
N TRP A 70 -5.32 26.22 -16.23
CA TRP A 70 -6.16 25.92 -15.06
C TRP A 70 -5.32 25.67 -13.79
N GLY A 71 -4.04 25.35 -13.97
CA GLY A 71 -3.09 25.08 -12.88
C GLY A 71 -3.30 23.74 -12.20
N ILE A 72 -3.81 22.74 -12.92
CA ILE A 72 -3.99 21.37 -12.44
C ILE A 72 -3.07 20.37 -13.14
N TYR A 73 -2.27 20.83 -14.10
CA TYR A 73 -1.42 19.97 -14.93
C TYR A 73 -0.40 19.19 -14.10
N GLU A 74 0.23 19.85 -13.14
CA GLU A 74 1.36 19.29 -12.38
C GLU A 74 0.96 18.11 -11.50
N GLU A 75 -0.28 18.09 -10.98
CA GLU A 75 -0.76 17.03 -10.09
C GLU A 75 -1.71 16.05 -10.79
N LEU A 76 -1.98 16.26 -12.06
CA LEU A 76 -3.02 15.56 -12.80
C LEU A 76 -2.86 14.05 -12.75
N GLU A 77 -1.65 13.55 -12.97
CA GLU A 77 -1.39 12.12 -13.10
C GLU A 77 -1.44 11.38 -11.75
N PHE A 78 -1.51 12.10 -10.64
CA PHE A 78 -1.78 11.52 -9.33
C PHE A 78 -3.28 11.34 -9.04
N VAL A 79 -4.16 12.03 -9.76
CA VAL A 79 -5.62 11.89 -9.62
C VAL A 79 -6.24 11.06 -10.75
N ARG A 80 -5.51 10.80 -11.84
CA ARG A 80 -5.99 9.99 -12.97
C ARG A 80 -5.65 8.52 -12.80
N SER A 81 -6.57 7.65 -13.20
CA SER A 81 -6.29 6.25 -13.42
C SER A 81 -6.00 5.98 -14.90
N HIS A 82 -4.94 5.25 -15.18
CA HIS A 82 -4.60 4.75 -16.51
C HIS A 82 -4.67 3.23 -16.62
N VAL A 83 -5.20 2.57 -15.59
CA VAL A 83 -5.49 1.15 -15.62
C VAL A 83 -6.95 0.94 -16.03
N ARG A 84 -7.14 0.25 -17.16
CA ARG A 84 -8.48 -0.18 -17.57
C ARG A 84 -9.02 -1.17 -16.57
N LYS A 85 -10.25 -0.96 -16.11
CA LYS A 85 -10.94 -1.93 -15.26
C LYS A 85 -10.96 -3.29 -15.94
N ARG A 86 -10.43 -4.30 -15.27
CA ARG A 86 -10.47 -5.67 -15.74
C ARG A 86 -11.86 -6.27 -15.58
N ASN A 87 -12.24 -7.12 -16.51
CA ASN A 87 -13.50 -7.83 -16.42
C ASN A 87 -13.44 -8.89 -15.31
N ILE A 88 -14.54 -9.05 -14.60
CA ILE A 88 -14.71 -10.16 -13.67
C ILE A 88 -15.08 -11.41 -14.46
N MET A 89 -14.40 -12.51 -14.16
CA MET A 89 -14.70 -13.80 -14.79
C MET A 89 -16.15 -14.21 -14.54
N SER A 90 -16.81 -14.70 -15.59
CA SER A 90 -18.21 -15.18 -15.53
C SER A 90 -18.37 -16.54 -14.86
N ARG A 91 -17.34 -17.09 -14.23
CA ARG A 91 -17.37 -18.38 -13.54
C ARG A 91 -18.34 -18.36 -12.36
N THR A 92 -19.14 -19.41 -12.26
CA THR A 92 -20.17 -19.56 -11.25
C THR A 92 -19.74 -20.41 -10.05
N ASP A 93 -18.57 -21.05 -10.11
CA ASP A 93 -18.02 -21.81 -9.00
C ASP A 93 -17.66 -20.89 -7.83
N ARG A 94 -18.18 -21.19 -6.66
CA ARG A 94 -18.04 -20.44 -5.40
C ARG A 94 -17.54 -21.35 -4.30
N LEU A 95 -16.81 -20.79 -3.36
CA LEU A 95 -16.38 -21.55 -2.19
C LEU A 95 -17.57 -21.97 -1.31
N VAL A 96 -18.50 -21.05 -1.07
CA VAL A 96 -19.71 -21.29 -0.27
C VAL A 96 -20.90 -21.30 -1.19
N SER A 97 -21.51 -22.46 -1.37
CA SER A 97 -22.56 -22.73 -2.37
C SER A 97 -23.87 -21.95 -2.14
N ASP A 98 -24.15 -21.55 -0.90
CA ASP A 98 -25.36 -20.82 -0.53
C ASP A 98 -25.21 -19.30 -0.62
N THR A 99 -24.03 -18.79 -0.99
CA THR A 99 -23.86 -17.37 -1.31
C THR A 99 -24.59 -17.03 -2.61
N HIS A 100 -25.30 -15.91 -2.62
CA HIS A 100 -26.01 -15.49 -3.83
C HIS A 100 -25.01 -14.93 -4.85
N ALA A 101 -25.05 -15.43 -6.09
CA ALA A 101 -24.09 -15.06 -7.13
C ALA A 101 -24.08 -13.55 -7.48
N GLU A 102 -25.23 -12.91 -7.29
CA GLU A 102 -25.44 -11.50 -7.63
C GLU A 102 -25.31 -10.55 -6.42
N ARG A 103 -24.97 -11.07 -5.24
CA ARG A 103 -24.76 -10.22 -4.08
C ARG A 103 -23.45 -9.49 -4.19
N ASP A 104 -23.55 -8.19 -4.34
CA ASP A 104 -22.42 -7.28 -4.47
C ASP A 104 -22.00 -6.70 -3.11
N LEU A 105 -20.73 -6.31 -3.00
CA LEU A 105 -20.18 -5.57 -1.88
C LEU A 105 -19.73 -4.18 -2.33
N LEU A 106 -20.25 -3.17 -1.68
CA LEU A 106 -19.75 -1.80 -1.74
C LEU A 106 -18.87 -1.53 -0.50
N MET A 107 -17.64 -1.14 -0.71
CA MET A 107 -16.81 -0.55 0.33
C MET A 107 -16.92 0.96 0.24
N ASN A 108 -17.48 1.61 1.26
CA ASN A 108 -17.70 3.06 1.28
C ASN A 108 -16.87 3.68 2.41
N ILE A 109 -15.57 3.83 2.15
CA ILE A 109 -14.56 4.23 3.14
C ILE A 109 -13.57 5.22 2.53
N PRO A 110 -12.90 6.05 3.35
CA PRO A 110 -11.84 6.92 2.87
C PRO A 110 -10.67 6.14 2.26
N CYS A 111 -9.97 6.73 1.32
CA CYS A 111 -8.72 6.23 0.81
C CYS A 111 -7.57 6.66 1.74
N GLY A 112 -6.69 5.73 2.09
CA GLY A 112 -5.57 6.00 2.98
C GLY A 112 -6.02 6.44 4.36
N SER A 113 -5.31 7.39 4.97
CA SER A 113 -5.58 7.87 6.32
C SER A 113 -6.84 8.73 6.48
N GLY A 114 -7.69 8.81 5.48
CA GLY A 114 -9.03 9.42 5.58
C GLY A 114 -9.09 10.94 5.52
N LYS A 115 -8.01 11.61 5.14
CA LYS A 115 -7.99 13.07 4.95
C LYS A 115 -7.83 13.44 3.48
N THR A 116 -7.99 14.73 3.15
CA THR A 116 -8.04 15.26 1.78
C THR A 116 -6.92 14.74 0.88
N TYR A 117 -5.72 14.57 1.39
CA TYR A 117 -4.57 14.01 0.65
C TYR A 117 -4.17 12.61 1.11
N GLY A 118 -4.99 11.94 1.91
CA GLY A 118 -4.79 10.55 2.23
C GLY A 118 -4.95 9.67 0.99
N GLY A 119 -4.16 8.61 0.88
CA GLY A 119 -4.21 7.69 -0.24
C GLY A 119 -3.34 8.07 -1.44
N TYR A 120 -2.73 9.25 -1.47
CA TYR A 120 -1.75 9.64 -2.48
C TYR A 120 -0.38 9.04 -2.18
N PRO A 121 0.46 8.78 -3.21
CA PRO A 121 1.82 8.31 -3.02
C PRO A 121 2.62 9.18 -2.04
N SER A 122 3.29 8.58 -1.08
CA SER A 122 3.99 9.30 0.01
C SER A 122 5.06 8.42 0.64
N HIS A 123 5.76 8.93 1.66
CA HIS A 123 6.63 8.14 2.52
C HIS A 123 5.92 7.56 3.77
N ASP A 124 4.62 7.70 3.88
CA ASP A 124 3.87 7.19 5.04
C ASP A 124 3.56 5.71 4.91
N PHE A 125 4.54 4.88 5.25
CA PHE A 125 4.38 3.43 5.29
C PHE A 125 3.14 2.99 6.07
N MET A 126 2.81 3.70 7.15
CA MET A 126 1.71 3.31 8.03
C MET A 126 0.34 3.83 7.60
N SER A 127 0.23 4.47 6.44
CA SER A 127 -1.09 4.78 5.87
C SER A 127 -1.85 3.51 5.55
N ASP A 128 -3.12 3.46 5.90
CA ASP A 128 -3.94 2.30 5.65
C ASP A 128 -4.15 2.09 4.14
N ASN A 129 -4.18 0.81 3.76
CA ASN A 129 -4.43 0.34 2.41
C ASN A 129 -5.66 -0.57 2.40
N PHE A 130 -6.03 -1.08 1.24
CA PHE A 130 -7.12 -2.04 1.10
C PHE A 130 -6.67 -3.19 0.21
N SER A 131 -6.91 -4.43 0.62
CA SER A 131 -6.42 -5.62 -0.07
C SER A 131 -7.47 -6.72 -0.27
N MET A 132 -8.76 -6.40 -0.06
CA MET A 132 -9.86 -7.37 -0.18
C MET A 132 -10.75 -7.10 -1.41
N TRP A 133 -10.10 -6.72 -2.51
CA TRP A 133 -10.74 -6.44 -3.80
C TRP A 133 -11.52 -7.63 -4.36
N ASN A 134 -11.05 -8.84 -4.06
CA ASN A 134 -11.68 -10.10 -4.46
C ASN A 134 -13.12 -10.31 -3.95
N TYR A 135 -13.59 -9.47 -3.07
CA TYR A 135 -15.01 -9.46 -2.63
C TYR A 135 -15.73 -8.15 -2.97
N THR A 136 -15.00 -7.13 -3.41
CA THR A 136 -15.51 -5.76 -3.55
C THR A 136 -15.88 -5.46 -4.99
N ASN A 137 -17.13 -5.14 -5.24
CA ASN A 137 -17.64 -4.75 -6.56
C ASN A 137 -17.44 -3.26 -6.82
N LEU A 138 -17.74 -2.45 -5.82
CA LEU A 138 -17.65 -1.00 -5.86
C LEU A 138 -16.83 -0.48 -4.68
N PHE A 139 -16.04 0.55 -4.91
CA PHE A 139 -15.33 1.26 -3.87
C PHE A 139 -15.66 2.75 -3.94
N GLY A 140 -16.32 3.27 -2.91
CA GLY A 140 -16.62 4.69 -2.76
C GLY A 140 -15.47 5.39 -2.04
N ALA A 141 -14.79 6.32 -2.71
CA ALA A 141 -13.75 7.15 -2.10
C ALA A 141 -14.38 8.21 -1.20
N TRP A 142 -14.65 7.84 0.03
CA TRP A 142 -15.31 8.71 0.99
C TRP A 142 -14.46 9.96 1.31
N ASN A 143 -15.07 11.14 1.32
CA ASN A 143 -14.43 12.44 1.59
C ASN A 143 -13.45 12.97 0.52
N HIS A 144 -13.43 12.40 -0.68
CA HIS A 144 -12.72 12.97 -1.82
C HIS A 144 -13.72 13.60 -2.79
N GLY A 145 -13.40 14.82 -3.27
CA GLY A 145 -14.17 15.47 -4.34
C GLY A 145 -13.94 14.81 -5.70
N LEU A 146 -14.65 15.28 -6.73
CA LEU A 146 -14.58 14.72 -8.09
C LEU A 146 -13.18 14.77 -8.71
N PHE A 147 -12.36 15.73 -8.30
CA PHE A 147 -11.01 15.90 -8.85
C PHE A 147 -9.91 15.31 -7.98
N GLN A 148 -10.15 15.09 -6.71
CA GLN A 148 -9.09 14.74 -5.73
C GLN A 148 -9.12 13.27 -5.27
N ALA A 149 -9.83 12.40 -5.97
CA ALA A 149 -9.75 10.96 -5.68
C ALA A 149 -8.38 10.42 -6.10
N PRO A 150 -7.70 9.60 -5.27
CA PRO A 150 -6.37 9.11 -5.59
C PRO A 150 -6.38 8.14 -6.78
N GLY A 151 -5.68 8.48 -7.86
CA GLY A 151 -5.54 7.62 -9.03
C GLY A 151 -4.88 6.27 -8.72
N SER A 152 -3.98 6.25 -7.73
CA SER A 152 -3.34 5.03 -7.26
C SER A 152 -4.33 3.99 -6.70
N TRP A 153 -5.37 4.45 -6.00
CA TRP A 153 -6.44 3.57 -5.51
C TRP A 153 -7.34 3.09 -6.64
N ALA A 154 -7.66 3.96 -7.60
CA ALA A 154 -8.41 3.58 -8.78
C ALA A 154 -7.67 2.51 -9.60
N ASP A 155 -6.35 2.66 -9.77
CA ASP A 155 -5.51 1.66 -10.43
C ASP A 155 -5.54 0.31 -9.72
N ALA A 156 -5.41 0.29 -8.39
CA ALA A 156 -5.49 -0.94 -7.59
C ALA A 156 -6.88 -1.60 -7.69
N ALA A 157 -7.95 -0.81 -7.63
CA ALA A 157 -9.32 -1.29 -7.79
C ALA A 157 -9.54 -1.90 -9.18
N HIS A 158 -9.16 -1.19 -10.24
CA HIS A 158 -9.33 -1.61 -11.63
C HIS A 158 -8.54 -2.87 -11.99
N LYS A 159 -7.30 -3.02 -11.49
CA LYS A 159 -6.54 -4.27 -11.64
C LYS A 159 -7.31 -5.49 -11.12
N ASN A 160 -8.12 -5.30 -10.10
CA ASN A 160 -8.90 -6.34 -9.45
C ASN A 160 -10.37 -6.38 -9.91
N GLY A 161 -10.76 -5.60 -10.90
CA GLY A 161 -12.11 -5.57 -11.48
C GLY A 161 -13.15 -4.90 -10.58
N THR A 162 -12.73 -4.01 -9.70
CA THR A 162 -13.58 -3.20 -8.83
C THR A 162 -13.75 -1.81 -9.44
N ASP A 163 -14.99 -1.31 -9.47
CA ASP A 163 -15.28 0.05 -9.90
C ASP A 163 -14.94 1.05 -8.79
N MET A 164 -14.36 2.20 -9.17
CA MET A 164 -13.93 3.25 -8.24
C MET A 164 -14.78 4.50 -8.40
N LEU A 165 -15.42 4.92 -7.32
CA LEU A 165 -16.30 6.08 -7.30
C LEU A 165 -15.67 7.24 -6.54
N SER A 166 -15.84 8.45 -7.04
CA SER A 166 -15.43 9.67 -6.36
C SER A 166 -16.50 10.12 -5.36
N GLY A 167 -16.08 10.46 -4.13
CA GLY A 167 -16.99 10.81 -3.05
C GLY A 167 -17.43 12.27 -3.06
N MET A 168 -18.71 12.52 -2.82
CA MET A 168 -19.28 13.84 -2.59
C MET A 168 -20.14 13.83 -1.33
N LYS A 169 -19.91 14.80 -0.45
CA LYS A 169 -20.48 14.82 0.90
C LYS A 169 -21.28 16.07 1.18
N PHE A 170 -22.57 15.89 1.44
CA PHE A 170 -23.50 16.96 1.78
C PHE A 170 -24.18 16.67 3.13
N PHE A 171 -23.61 17.18 4.24
CA PHE A 171 -24.23 17.00 5.56
C PHE A 171 -25.19 18.10 5.94
N ASP A 172 -24.93 19.31 5.47
CA ASP A 172 -25.74 20.46 5.75
C ASP A 172 -25.81 21.41 4.56
N THR A 173 -26.70 22.38 4.64
CA THR A 173 -26.91 23.42 3.64
C THR A 173 -25.92 24.58 3.78
N THR A 174 -25.06 24.58 4.81
CA THR A 174 -24.31 25.78 5.23
C THR A 174 -22.83 25.73 4.90
N GLY A 175 -22.38 24.75 4.17
CA GLY A 175 -21.07 24.88 3.58
C GLY A 175 -19.98 24.12 4.28
N GLY A 176 -19.96 22.88 4.05
CA GLY A 176 -18.71 22.17 4.03
C GLY A 176 -17.83 22.70 2.88
N ARG A 177 -16.61 22.23 2.75
CA ARG A 177 -15.67 22.57 1.67
C ARG A 177 -16.21 22.34 0.27
N GLN A 178 -17.26 21.57 0.17
CA GLN A 178 -18.07 21.45 -1.01
C GLN A 178 -19.33 22.28 -0.78
N GLU A 179 -19.76 22.93 -1.81
CA GLU A 179 -21.01 23.68 -1.81
C GLU A 179 -22.09 22.80 -1.21
N GLY A 180 -22.84 23.33 -0.28
CA GLY A 180 -23.93 22.61 0.36
C GLY A 180 -24.87 22.00 -0.69
N SER A 181 -25.59 20.95 -0.34
CA SER A 181 -26.45 20.20 -1.27
C SER A 181 -27.43 21.11 -2.03
N GLY A 182 -27.86 22.21 -1.44
CA GLY A 182 -28.72 23.21 -2.10
C GLY A 182 -28.01 23.89 -3.26
N ASN A 183 -26.76 24.26 -3.11
CA ASN A 183 -25.99 24.86 -4.20
C ASN A 183 -25.72 23.84 -5.29
N TRP A 184 -25.32 22.62 -4.92
CA TRP A 184 -25.13 21.53 -5.86
C TRP A 184 -26.39 21.22 -6.65
N LYS A 185 -27.54 21.09 -5.99
CA LYS A 185 -28.84 20.92 -6.65
C LYS A 185 -29.11 22.02 -7.70
N ASN A 186 -28.95 23.28 -7.33
CA ASN A 186 -29.20 24.40 -8.22
C ASN A 186 -28.22 24.44 -9.39
N PHE A 187 -26.95 24.06 -9.13
CA PHE A 187 -25.91 24.03 -10.14
C PHE A 187 -26.20 22.96 -11.20
N ILE A 188 -26.34 21.68 -10.81
CA ILE A 188 -26.52 20.58 -11.76
C ILE A 188 -27.83 20.66 -12.55
N THR A 189 -28.85 21.34 -12.02
CA THR A 189 -30.14 21.50 -12.70
C THR A 189 -30.18 22.69 -13.67
N THR A 190 -29.07 23.44 -13.78
CA THR A 190 -28.92 24.49 -14.78
C THR A 190 -29.12 23.97 -16.19
N LYS A 191 -29.92 24.66 -16.99
CA LYS A 191 -30.24 24.25 -18.37
C LYS A 191 -29.70 25.25 -19.38
N ASN A 192 -29.34 24.73 -20.53
CA ASN A 192 -29.05 25.48 -21.74
C ASN A 192 -30.32 26.07 -22.32
N THR A 193 -30.18 26.95 -23.28
CA THR A 193 -31.33 27.60 -23.98
C THR A 193 -32.23 26.62 -24.71
N ASP A 194 -31.70 25.45 -25.09
CA ASP A 194 -32.45 24.37 -25.74
C ASP A 194 -33.15 23.41 -24.73
N GLY A 195 -33.02 23.68 -23.43
CA GLY A 195 -33.60 22.90 -22.35
C GLY A 195 -32.81 21.70 -21.89
N THR A 196 -31.63 21.41 -22.48
CA THR A 196 -30.72 20.36 -22.04
C THR A 196 -29.97 20.74 -20.76
N PHE A 197 -29.53 19.77 -19.97
CA PHE A 197 -28.74 20.04 -18.78
C PHE A 197 -27.32 20.46 -19.15
N LYS A 198 -26.88 21.62 -18.68
CA LYS A 198 -25.56 22.21 -19.00
C LYS A 198 -24.39 21.28 -18.63
N TYR A 199 -24.47 20.61 -17.48
CA TYR A 199 -23.36 19.88 -16.91
C TYR A 199 -23.40 18.37 -17.12
N ALA A 200 -24.44 17.81 -17.77
CA ALA A 200 -24.57 16.36 -17.89
C ALA A 200 -23.44 15.73 -18.70
N HIS A 201 -23.17 16.21 -19.91
CA HIS A 201 -22.02 15.74 -20.68
C HIS A 201 -20.67 16.11 -20.04
N ALA A 202 -20.59 17.27 -19.39
CA ALA A 202 -19.39 17.73 -18.70
C ALA A 202 -18.96 16.76 -17.60
N LEU A 203 -19.91 16.29 -16.78
CA LEU A 203 -19.66 15.37 -15.69
C LEU A 203 -19.21 13.99 -16.20
N ILE A 204 -19.86 13.44 -17.21
CA ILE A 204 -19.45 12.18 -17.83
C ILE A 204 -18.03 12.30 -18.42
N ASN A 205 -17.75 13.40 -19.13
CA ASN A 205 -16.41 13.64 -19.69
C ASN A 205 -15.35 13.78 -18.59
N LEU A 206 -15.65 14.48 -17.49
CA LEU A 206 -14.73 14.64 -16.35
C LEU A 206 -14.41 13.28 -15.71
N LEU A 207 -15.41 12.48 -15.39
CA LEU A 207 -15.19 11.15 -14.78
C LEU A 207 -14.36 10.26 -15.68
N ARG A 208 -14.67 10.22 -16.98
CA ARG A 208 -13.88 9.45 -17.95
C ARG A 208 -12.46 10.00 -18.08
N PHE A 209 -12.29 11.31 -18.07
CA PHE A 209 -10.96 11.94 -18.11
C PHE A 209 -10.10 11.54 -16.90
N LEU A 210 -10.71 11.41 -15.72
CA LEU A 210 -10.05 10.97 -14.50
C LEU A 210 -9.88 9.43 -14.40
N GLY A 211 -10.57 8.69 -15.25
CA GLY A 211 -10.60 7.22 -15.17
C GLY A 211 -11.37 6.71 -13.97
N LEU A 212 -12.43 7.42 -13.54
CA LEU A 212 -13.33 7.05 -12.46
C LEU A 212 -14.66 6.58 -13.00
N ASP A 213 -15.33 5.66 -12.29
CA ASP A 213 -16.51 4.96 -12.76
C ASP A 213 -17.83 5.58 -12.27
N GLY A 214 -17.76 6.65 -11.51
CA GLY A 214 -18.98 7.32 -11.07
C GLY A 214 -18.83 8.20 -9.85
N ILE A 215 -19.98 8.53 -9.27
CA ILE A 215 -20.12 9.40 -8.13
C ILE A 215 -20.69 8.62 -6.94
N ASN A 216 -20.17 8.91 -5.76
CA ASN A 216 -20.64 8.39 -4.49
C ASN A 216 -21.16 9.55 -3.62
N TYR A 217 -22.47 9.70 -3.55
CA TYR A 217 -23.10 10.75 -2.76
C TYR A 217 -23.35 10.35 -1.32
N ASN A 218 -22.96 11.22 -0.39
CA ASN A 218 -23.61 11.32 0.90
C ASN A 218 -24.53 12.54 0.91
N TRP A 219 -25.80 12.35 0.60
CA TRP A 219 -26.80 13.42 0.47
C TRP A 219 -27.84 13.33 1.59
N GLU A 220 -27.51 13.80 2.77
CA GLU A 220 -28.41 13.79 3.92
C GLU A 220 -29.30 15.04 4.03
N ALA A 221 -29.08 16.01 3.17
CA ALA A 221 -29.92 17.21 3.08
C ALA A 221 -31.08 17.03 2.09
N SER A 222 -32.00 17.97 2.07
CA SER A 222 -33.14 17.99 1.13
C SER A 222 -32.70 18.22 -0.32
N GLY A 223 -33.56 17.87 -1.26
CA GLY A 223 -33.40 18.22 -2.67
C GLY A 223 -32.94 17.12 -3.60
N TYR A 224 -32.57 15.93 -3.08
CA TYR A 224 -32.30 14.75 -3.91
C TYR A 224 -33.56 14.28 -4.66
N ASP A 225 -34.75 14.59 -4.14
CA ASP A 225 -36.06 14.26 -4.67
C ASP A 225 -36.67 15.37 -5.59
N ASP A 226 -35.93 16.42 -5.89
CA ASP A 226 -36.31 17.45 -6.85
C ASP A 226 -36.41 16.84 -8.27
N GLU A 227 -37.49 17.13 -8.96
CA GLU A 227 -37.80 16.56 -10.28
C GLU A 227 -36.67 16.81 -11.30
N ASN A 228 -36.01 17.95 -11.27
CA ASN A 228 -34.89 18.23 -12.16
C ASN A 228 -33.62 17.49 -11.76
N VAL A 229 -33.39 17.24 -10.46
CA VAL A 229 -32.28 16.39 -9.99
C VAL A 229 -32.47 14.95 -10.46
N ILE A 230 -33.68 14.42 -10.31
CA ILE A 230 -34.05 13.10 -10.83
C ILE A 230 -33.78 13.01 -12.33
N LYS A 231 -34.28 13.97 -13.11
CA LYS A 231 -34.07 14.02 -14.56
C LYS A 231 -32.61 14.18 -14.96
N PHE A 232 -31.83 14.95 -14.20
CA PHE A 232 -30.39 15.09 -14.43
C PHE A 232 -29.65 13.77 -14.27
N HIS A 233 -29.89 13.05 -13.17
CA HIS A 233 -29.27 11.75 -12.95
C HIS A 233 -29.71 10.72 -13.99
N GLN A 234 -30.97 10.70 -14.39
CA GLN A 234 -31.45 9.83 -15.47
C GLN A 234 -30.79 10.17 -16.82
N GLU A 235 -30.55 11.45 -17.10
CA GLU A 235 -29.83 11.87 -18.29
C GLU A 235 -28.36 11.44 -18.25
N LEU A 236 -27.69 11.44 -17.09
CA LEU A 236 -26.33 10.91 -16.96
C LEU A 236 -26.26 9.44 -17.37
N TYR A 237 -27.17 8.59 -16.88
CA TYR A 237 -27.20 7.17 -17.29
C TYR A 237 -27.45 7.00 -18.78
N LYS A 238 -28.33 7.83 -19.35
CA LYS A 238 -28.60 7.82 -20.80
C LYS A 238 -27.36 8.22 -21.62
N ILE A 239 -26.64 9.27 -21.21
CA ILE A 239 -25.40 9.69 -21.86
C ILE A 239 -24.33 8.62 -21.71
N ALA A 240 -24.15 8.06 -20.52
CA ALA A 240 -23.20 6.99 -20.26
C ALA A 240 -23.45 5.80 -21.19
N GLN A 241 -24.71 5.37 -21.35
CA GLN A 241 -25.08 4.31 -22.27
C GLN A 241 -24.77 4.65 -23.75
N GLN A 242 -25.08 5.85 -24.18
CA GLN A 242 -24.80 6.33 -25.54
C GLN A 242 -23.29 6.36 -25.83
N GLU A 243 -22.48 6.70 -24.83
CA GLU A 243 -21.04 6.77 -24.93
C GLU A 243 -20.32 5.47 -24.59
N LYS A 244 -21.07 4.40 -24.33
CA LYS A 244 -20.52 3.07 -23.95
C LYS A 244 -19.66 3.15 -22.69
N PHE A 245 -20.13 3.91 -21.71
CA PHE A 245 -19.56 3.93 -20.37
C PHE A 245 -20.35 2.93 -19.51
N ASP A 246 -20.11 1.64 -19.77
CA ASP A 246 -20.96 0.53 -19.30
C ASP A 246 -20.90 0.33 -17.77
N ASN A 247 -19.83 0.79 -17.13
CA ASN A 247 -19.61 0.71 -15.68
C ASN A 247 -19.83 2.05 -14.96
N PHE A 248 -20.71 2.89 -15.48
CA PHE A 248 -21.05 4.14 -14.83
C PHE A 248 -22.02 3.96 -13.67
N HIS A 249 -21.73 4.58 -12.53
CA HIS A 249 -22.50 4.49 -11.30
C HIS A 249 -22.83 5.86 -10.72
N ILE A 250 -24.01 5.98 -10.12
CA ILE A 250 -24.37 7.05 -9.19
C ILE A 250 -24.83 6.37 -7.90
N MET A 251 -23.93 6.22 -6.96
CA MET A 251 -24.23 5.67 -5.64
C MET A 251 -24.80 6.77 -4.74
N MET A 252 -25.98 6.56 -4.22
CA MET A 252 -26.68 7.49 -3.34
C MET A 252 -26.78 6.93 -1.93
N TYR A 253 -26.32 7.68 -0.94
CA TYR A 253 -26.68 7.51 0.44
C TYR A 253 -27.50 8.69 0.92
N THR A 254 -28.58 8.38 1.61
CA THR A 254 -29.42 9.33 2.34
C THR A 254 -29.72 8.77 3.72
N SER A 255 -30.45 9.47 4.55
CA SER A 255 -30.92 8.92 5.84
C SER A 255 -32.03 7.85 5.71
N ASN A 256 -32.40 7.48 4.48
CA ASN A 256 -33.46 6.51 4.27
C ASN A 256 -32.99 5.08 4.52
N SER A 257 -33.70 4.34 5.37
CA SER A 257 -33.41 2.94 5.70
C SER A 257 -34.19 1.94 4.86
N SER A 258 -35.06 2.43 3.95
CA SER A 258 -35.84 1.58 3.05
C SER A 258 -36.13 2.27 1.73
N LEU A 259 -36.21 1.47 0.67
CA LEU A 259 -36.78 1.83 -0.60
C LEU A 259 -38.25 1.40 -0.65
N SER A 260 -39.12 2.26 -1.14
CA SER A 260 -40.54 2.01 -1.27
C SER A 260 -41.10 2.71 -2.50
N THR A 261 -42.33 2.40 -2.89
CA THR A 261 -42.93 2.98 -4.10
C THR A 261 -43.00 4.48 -4.11
N TRP A 262 -43.07 5.15 -2.94
CA TRP A 262 -43.14 6.61 -2.86
C TRP A 262 -41.83 7.33 -3.07
N ASN A 263 -40.67 6.69 -2.74
CA ASN A 263 -39.35 7.29 -2.89
C ASN A 263 -38.50 6.64 -4.01
N SER A 264 -39.02 5.60 -4.67
CA SER A 264 -38.27 4.84 -5.66
C SER A 264 -37.84 5.67 -6.87
N GLU A 265 -38.63 6.62 -7.32
CA GLU A 265 -38.28 7.46 -8.47
C GLU A 265 -37.03 8.31 -8.21
N ALA A 266 -36.93 8.88 -7.01
CA ALA A 266 -35.79 9.71 -6.61
C ALA A 266 -34.53 8.90 -6.28
N LEU A 267 -34.70 7.79 -5.55
CA LEU A 267 -33.57 7.03 -4.98
C LEU A 267 -33.16 5.80 -5.80
N TRP A 268 -33.94 5.45 -6.82
CA TRP A 268 -33.68 4.23 -7.59
C TRP A 268 -33.97 4.38 -9.07
N GLY A 269 -35.20 4.71 -9.41
CA GLY A 269 -35.66 4.90 -10.78
C GLY A 269 -37.12 4.53 -10.96
N LYS A 270 -37.63 4.69 -12.20
CA LYS A 270 -39.02 4.44 -12.58
C LYS A 270 -39.12 4.13 -14.07
N ASN A 271 -40.02 3.22 -14.42
CA ASN A 271 -40.35 2.88 -15.81
C ASN A 271 -39.12 2.56 -16.68
N GLY A 272 -38.16 1.83 -16.11
CA GLY A 272 -36.92 1.43 -16.78
C GLY A 272 -35.80 2.48 -16.80
N ALA A 273 -36.05 3.71 -16.38
CA ALA A 273 -35.05 4.76 -16.25
C ALA A 273 -34.46 4.75 -14.83
N ARG A 274 -33.14 4.45 -14.72
CA ARG A 274 -32.42 4.47 -13.45
C ARG A 274 -32.11 5.91 -13.06
N THR A 275 -32.36 6.24 -11.79
CA THR A 275 -31.98 7.53 -11.21
C THR A 275 -30.66 7.42 -10.45
N THR A 276 -30.58 6.44 -9.51
CA THR A 276 -29.36 6.16 -8.73
C THR A 276 -29.27 4.67 -8.39
N GLU A 277 -28.18 4.26 -7.84
CA GLU A 277 -28.00 3.09 -6.98
C GLU A 277 -28.11 3.54 -5.53
N LEU A 278 -28.44 2.66 -4.60
CA LEU A 278 -28.82 3.07 -3.26
C LEU A 278 -28.14 2.27 -2.16
N MET A 279 -27.50 2.97 -1.25
CA MET A 279 -27.13 2.46 0.06
C MET A 279 -28.23 2.80 1.07
N LEU A 280 -28.89 1.77 1.61
CA LEU A 280 -29.84 1.92 2.71
C LEU A 280 -29.13 2.31 3.99
N ASN A 281 -29.71 3.21 4.78
CA ASN A 281 -29.13 3.65 6.04
C ASN A 281 -28.91 2.47 7.00
N TYR A 282 -27.76 2.48 7.68
CA TYR A 282 -27.30 1.46 8.63
C TYR A 282 -27.96 1.51 10.01
N SER A 283 -28.83 2.49 10.28
CA SER A 283 -29.54 2.64 11.57
C SER A 283 -30.55 1.53 11.82
N SER A 284 -31.00 0.84 10.80
CA SER A 284 -31.77 -0.39 10.95
C SER A 284 -30.82 -1.52 11.31
N SER A 285 -30.71 -1.78 12.57
CA SER A 285 -29.68 -2.61 13.19
C SER A 285 -29.54 -4.05 12.68
N ASP A 286 -30.37 -4.51 11.72
CA ASP A 286 -30.55 -5.97 11.64
C ASP A 286 -30.89 -6.53 10.27
N PHE A 287 -30.40 -5.99 9.15
CA PHE A 287 -30.88 -6.49 7.85
C PHE A 287 -32.39 -6.80 7.89
N THR A 288 -33.19 -5.82 8.33
CA THR A 288 -34.58 -5.99 8.70
C THR A 288 -35.48 -6.32 7.50
N HIS A 289 -36.76 -6.61 7.79
CA HIS A 289 -37.82 -6.72 6.79
C HIS A 289 -37.86 -5.58 5.77
N SER A 290 -37.38 -4.41 6.08
CA SER A 290 -37.19 -3.29 5.13
C SER A 290 -36.28 -3.64 3.95
N MET A 291 -35.34 -4.57 4.12
CA MET A 291 -34.46 -5.02 3.03
C MET A 291 -35.28 -5.79 1.98
N GLY A 292 -36.10 -6.75 2.38
CA GLY A 292 -36.95 -7.51 1.44
C GLY A 292 -37.95 -6.62 0.71
N THR A 293 -38.60 -5.70 1.42
CA THR A 293 -39.53 -4.73 0.80
C THR A 293 -38.78 -3.76 -0.15
N SER A 294 -37.57 -3.39 0.18
CA SER A 294 -36.72 -2.54 -0.67
C SER A 294 -36.32 -3.24 -1.97
N VAL A 295 -36.00 -4.53 -1.91
CA VAL A 295 -35.72 -5.36 -3.10
C VAL A 295 -36.96 -5.44 -3.99
N GLN A 296 -38.12 -5.70 -3.41
CA GLN A 296 -39.40 -5.75 -4.15
C GLN A 296 -39.69 -4.43 -4.84
N ALA A 297 -39.50 -3.29 -4.14
CA ALA A 297 -39.70 -1.97 -4.71
C ALA A 297 -38.69 -1.69 -5.85
N ALA A 298 -37.46 -2.10 -5.70
CA ALA A 298 -36.42 -1.98 -6.73
C ALA A 298 -36.78 -2.78 -7.99
N GLU A 299 -37.16 -4.04 -7.82
CA GLU A 299 -37.56 -4.93 -8.92
C GLU A 299 -38.86 -4.42 -9.61
N GLN A 300 -39.82 -3.91 -8.84
CA GLN A 300 -41.04 -3.34 -9.42
C GLN A 300 -40.71 -2.10 -10.28
N ALA A 301 -39.77 -1.26 -9.85
CA ALA A 301 -39.44 -0.03 -10.55
C ALA A 301 -38.58 -0.24 -11.81
N LEU A 302 -37.57 -1.13 -11.75
CA LEU A 302 -36.56 -1.30 -12.79
C LEU A 302 -36.36 -2.75 -13.26
N GLY A 303 -37.06 -3.73 -12.69
CA GLY A 303 -36.86 -5.16 -13.02
C GLY A 303 -35.60 -5.77 -12.40
N THR A 304 -34.91 -5.05 -11.53
CA THR A 304 -33.66 -5.50 -10.89
C THR A 304 -33.47 -4.86 -9.53
N SER A 305 -32.79 -5.55 -8.62
CA SER A 305 -32.29 -5.00 -7.35
C SER A 305 -30.77 -4.80 -7.35
N LYS A 306 -30.09 -5.04 -8.49
CA LYS A 306 -28.65 -4.81 -8.59
C LYS A 306 -28.33 -3.32 -8.41
N GLY A 307 -27.45 -3.02 -7.47
CA GLY A 307 -27.13 -1.63 -7.05
C GLY A 307 -27.86 -1.20 -5.76
N LEU A 308 -28.63 -2.10 -5.12
CA LEU A 308 -29.23 -1.86 -3.82
C LEU A 308 -28.39 -2.53 -2.73
N TYR A 309 -27.96 -1.76 -1.74
CA TYR A 309 -27.05 -2.22 -0.68
C TYR A 309 -27.62 -1.96 0.71
N ALA A 310 -27.57 -2.96 1.57
CA ALA A 310 -27.85 -2.78 2.99
C ALA A 310 -26.61 -2.22 3.70
N GLY A 311 -26.69 -1.03 4.28
CA GLY A 311 -25.59 -0.36 4.94
C GLY A 311 -25.23 -1.00 6.28
N VAL A 312 -23.95 -1.16 6.54
CA VAL A 312 -23.38 -1.63 7.79
C VAL A 312 -22.26 -0.69 8.20
N TRP A 313 -22.32 -0.17 9.41
CA TRP A 313 -21.23 0.61 9.96
C TRP A 313 -20.07 -0.31 10.35
N ILE A 314 -18.92 -0.08 9.76
CA ILE A 314 -17.75 -0.98 9.89
C ILE A 314 -17.25 -1.10 11.34
N VAL A 315 -17.52 -0.11 12.19
CA VAL A 315 -17.18 -0.13 13.62
C VAL A 315 -18.10 -1.04 14.43
N SER A 316 -19.33 -1.27 13.97
CA SER A 316 -20.31 -2.10 14.64
C SER A 316 -20.93 -3.10 13.68
N MET A 317 -20.20 -4.17 13.42
CA MET A 317 -20.62 -5.22 12.48
C MET A 317 -21.47 -6.31 13.14
N ASN A 318 -21.96 -6.07 14.34
CA ASN A 318 -22.86 -6.99 15.03
C ASN A 318 -24.26 -6.91 14.37
N ARG A 319 -24.53 -7.85 13.50
CA ARG A 319 -25.77 -7.93 12.70
C ARG A 319 -26.28 -9.36 12.63
N SER A 320 -27.55 -9.50 12.39
CA SER A 320 -28.18 -10.79 12.11
C SER A 320 -27.87 -11.27 10.67
N TRP A 321 -26.59 -11.56 10.40
CA TRP A 321 -26.08 -11.90 9.08
C TRP A 321 -26.86 -13.02 8.37
N SER A 322 -27.46 -13.97 9.13
CA SER A 322 -28.31 -15.04 8.58
C SER A 322 -29.52 -14.48 7.83
N ARG A 323 -29.98 -13.27 8.14
CA ARG A 323 -31.11 -12.64 7.45
C ARG A 323 -30.83 -12.29 6.01
N LEU A 324 -29.55 -12.14 5.62
CA LEU A 324 -29.19 -11.99 4.23
C LEU A 324 -29.63 -13.15 3.33
N ASN A 325 -29.85 -14.33 3.93
CA ASN A 325 -30.33 -15.52 3.23
C ASN A 325 -31.74 -15.99 3.69
N ALA A 326 -32.47 -15.10 4.39
CA ALA A 326 -33.78 -15.47 4.99
C ALA A 326 -34.82 -15.84 3.93
N ASP A 327 -34.82 -15.15 2.80
CA ASP A 327 -35.72 -15.41 1.68
C ASP A 327 -35.06 -15.00 0.36
N ASP A 328 -35.73 -15.25 -0.75
CA ASP A 328 -35.21 -14.98 -2.09
C ASP A 328 -34.98 -13.46 -2.34
N ASN A 329 -35.80 -12.59 -1.74
CA ASN A 329 -35.60 -11.15 -1.87
C ASN A 329 -34.41 -10.69 -1.08
N ALA A 330 -34.24 -11.16 0.16
CA ALA A 330 -33.07 -10.81 0.97
C ALA A 330 -31.75 -11.20 0.27
N ARG A 331 -31.74 -12.36 -0.40
CA ARG A 331 -30.56 -12.85 -1.13
C ARG A 331 -30.10 -11.95 -2.26
N LYS A 332 -30.98 -11.16 -2.83
CA LYS A 332 -30.69 -10.24 -3.95
C LYS A 332 -30.17 -8.87 -3.51
N CYS A 333 -30.15 -8.56 -2.22
CA CYS A 333 -29.63 -7.31 -1.70
C CYS A 333 -28.12 -7.38 -1.50
N GLY A 334 -27.40 -6.40 -2.00
CA GLY A 334 -25.97 -6.22 -1.72
C GLY A 334 -25.72 -5.75 -0.29
N VAL A 335 -24.46 -5.65 0.09
CA VAL A 335 -24.00 -5.12 1.38
C VAL A 335 -23.07 -3.94 1.15
N CYS A 336 -23.23 -2.88 1.92
CA CYS A 336 -22.29 -1.77 1.99
C CYS A 336 -21.60 -1.76 3.35
N LEU A 337 -20.26 -1.85 3.37
CA LEU A 337 -19.48 -1.53 4.56
C LEU A 337 -19.08 -0.07 4.51
N TRP A 338 -19.51 0.67 5.52
CA TRP A 338 -19.32 2.11 5.59
C TRP A 338 -18.49 2.53 6.81
N GLY A 339 -17.62 3.51 6.64
CA GLY A 339 -16.87 4.15 7.71
C GLY A 339 -16.27 5.48 7.26
N GLU A 340 -16.18 6.45 8.16
CA GLU A 340 -15.69 7.80 7.83
C GLU A 340 -14.17 7.95 7.85
N HIS A 341 -13.51 7.27 8.78
CA HIS A 341 -12.09 7.46 9.04
C HIS A 341 -11.40 6.13 9.29
N SER A 342 -10.07 6.13 9.18
CA SER A 342 -9.27 4.95 9.49
C SER A 342 -9.47 4.46 10.93
N GLU A 343 -9.71 5.36 11.89
CA GLU A 343 -10.03 4.95 13.27
C GLU A 343 -11.35 4.20 13.38
N SER A 344 -12.31 4.48 12.52
CA SER A 344 -13.58 3.76 12.47
C SER A 344 -13.51 2.48 11.66
N ARG A 345 -12.34 2.09 11.19
CA ARG A 345 -12.04 0.85 10.46
C ARG A 345 -11.22 -0.09 11.33
N PHE A 346 -10.21 -0.71 10.76
CA PHE A 346 -9.40 -1.71 11.44
C PHE A 346 -8.15 -1.12 12.09
N TRP A 347 -7.69 0.01 11.59
CA TRP A 347 -6.40 0.58 11.96
C TRP A 347 -6.34 1.08 13.40
N SER A 348 -7.35 1.81 13.86
CA SER A 348 -7.36 2.43 15.19
C SER A 348 -7.31 1.43 16.35
N TYR A 349 -7.65 0.19 16.09
CA TYR A 349 -7.64 -0.88 17.09
C TYR A 349 -6.35 -1.67 17.11
N ASN A 350 -5.44 -1.32 16.25
CA ASN A 350 -4.14 -1.96 16.16
C ASN A 350 -3.10 -1.18 16.94
N THR A 351 -2.87 -1.57 18.17
CA THR A 351 -1.94 -0.96 19.12
C THR A 351 -0.72 -1.85 19.29
N GLY A 352 0.01 -2.09 18.21
CA GLY A 352 1.28 -2.81 18.27
C GLY A 352 2.46 -1.86 18.46
N GLY A 353 3.62 -2.39 18.79
CA GLY A 353 4.82 -1.62 19.09
C GLY A 353 5.56 -1.15 17.86
N ASP A 354 5.86 -2.03 16.95
CA ASP A 354 6.62 -1.69 15.76
C ASP A 354 5.72 -1.46 14.53
N PRO A 355 6.13 -0.63 13.57
CA PRO A 355 5.33 -0.32 12.38
C PRO A 355 5.01 -1.55 11.53
N ASN A 356 5.94 -2.49 11.37
CA ASN A 356 5.73 -3.70 10.59
C ASN A 356 4.72 -4.63 11.27
N GLU A 357 4.80 -4.76 12.60
CA GLU A 357 3.82 -5.51 13.38
C GLU A 357 2.43 -4.88 13.25
N ARG A 358 2.34 -3.55 13.38
CA ARG A 358 1.07 -2.84 13.23
C ARG A 358 0.46 -3.03 11.84
N MET A 359 1.27 -2.98 10.77
CA MET A 359 0.79 -3.24 9.40
C MET A 359 0.38 -4.70 9.21
N SER A 360 1.14 -5.66 9.74
CA SER A 360 0.78 -7.08 9.70
C SER A 360 -0.53 -7.34 10.44
N ASN A 361 -0.70 -6.76 11.63
CA ASN A 361 -1.94 -6.85 12.40
C ASN A 361 -3.13 -6.18 11.67
N TYR A 362 -2.91 -5.04 11.03
CA TYR A 362 -3.92 -4.39 10.22
C TYR A 362 -4.39 -5.31 9.08
N GLN A 363 -3.47 -5.93 8.34
CA GLN A 363 -3.81 -6.88 7.29
C GLN A 363 -4.52 -8.11 7.85
N MET A 364 -4.05 -8.65 8.95
CA MET A 364 -4.71 -9.78 9.62
C MET A 364 -6.15 -9.44 10.05
N LEU A 365 -6.38 -8.26 10.62
CA LEU A 365 -7.71 -7.80 11.01
C LEU A 365 -8.62 -7.63 9.79
N LEU A 366 -8.11 -7.03 8.72
CA LEU A 366 -8.83 -6.88 7.46
C LEU A 366 -9.21 -8.25 6.88
N GLU A 367 -8.27 -9.17 6.81
CA GLU A 367 -8.51 -10.54 6.33
C GLU A 367 -9.54 -11.28 7.18
N ARG A 368 -9.48 -11.15 8.51
CA ARG A 368 -10.45 -11.77 9.43
C ARG A 368 -11.86 -11.24 9.29
N ALA A 369 -12.02 -9.96 8.97
CA ALA A 369 -13.32 -9.39 8.66
C ALA A 369 -13.98 -10.08 7.46
N PHE A 370 -13.19 -10.59 6.54
CA PHE A 370 -13.66 -11.33 5.37
C PHE A 370 -13.68 -12.85 5.58
N SER A 371 -12.59 -13.46 6.04
CA SER A 371 -12.54 -14.92 6.23
C SER A 371 -13.29 -15.41 7.47
N GLY A 372 -13.55 -14.53 8.43
CA GLY A 372 -14.18 -14.88 9.69
C GLY A 372 -13.22 -15.34 10.78
N GLY A 373 -13.78 -15.58 11.98
CA GLY A 373 -13.01 -15.91 13.17
C GLY A 373 -12.25 -17.22 13.08
N ASN A 374 -12.73 -18.18 12.32
CA ASN A 374 -12.08 -19.47 12.10
C ASN A 374 -10.99 -19.44 11.00
N ARG A 375 -10.75 -18.33 10.36
CA ARG A 375 -9.83 -18.17 9.20
C ARG A 375 -10.13 -19.12 8.03
N ASN A 376 -11.35 -19.58 7.93
CA ASN A 376 -11.74 -20.59 6.95
C ASN A 376 -12.85 -20.06 6.05
N PRO A 377 -12.56 -19.66 4.81
CA PRO A 377 -13.59 -19.13 3.90
C PRO A 377 -14.58 -20.19 3.40
N LEU A 378 -14.33 -21.50 3.64
CA LEU A 378 -15.23 -22.59 3.22
C LEU A 378 -16.41 -22.78 4.17
N THR A 379 -16.21 -22.50 5.44
CA THR A 379 -17.17 -22.84 6.48
C THR A 379 -17.58 -21.60 7.25
N ARG A 380 -18.85 -21.29 7.19
CA ARG A 380 -19.43 -20.22 8.00
C ARG A 380 -19.26 -20.57 9.47
N PRO A 381 -18.59 -19.74 10.28
CA PRO A 381 -18.49 -19.97 11.71
C PRO A 381 -19.88 -20.11 12.33
N SER A 382 -20.04 -21.04 13.30
CA SER A 382 -21.25 -21.13 14.12
C SER A 382 -21.24 -19.96 15.12
N ILE A 383 -21.97 -18.89 14.80
CA ILE A 383 -22.02 -17.70 15.62
C ILE A 383 -23.45 -17.48 16.13
N SER A 384 -23.53 -17.14 17.41
CA SER A 384 -24.75 -16.50 17.94
C SER A 384 -24.75 -15.05 17.43
N ASN A 385 -25.76 -14.71 16.64
CA ASN A 385 -25.97 -13.35 16.15
C ASN A 385 -26.40 -12.37 17.26
N SER A 386 -26.47 -12.82 18.50
CA SER A 386 -26.84 -12.02 19.68
C SER A 386 -25.61 -11.83 20.54
N GLY A 387 -25.06 -10.66 20.53
CA GLY A 387 -23.96 -10.29 21.42
C GLY A 387 -22.98 -9.34 20.75
N ASN A 388 -22.13 -8.79 21.55
CA ASN A 388 -21.12 -7.82 21.15
C ASN A 388 -19.84 -8.52 20.61
N ASP A 389 -20.01 -9.61 19.91
CA ASP A 389 -18.91 -10.48 19.46
C ASP A 389 -18.01 -9.81 18.40
N TRP A 390 -18.41 -8.66 17.93
CA TRP A 390 -17.67 -7.77 17.03
C TRP A 390 -17.63 -6.34 17.56
N GLU A 391 -17.43 -6.16 18.85
CA GLU A 391 -17.13 -4.83 19.35
C GLU A 391 -15.63 -4.60 19.29
N TRP A 392 -15.26 -3.54 18.61
CA TRP A 392 -13.92 -3.00 18.59
C TRP A 392 -13.66 -2.26 19.92
N SER A 393 -13.82 -2.94 21.03
CA SER A 393 -13.53 -2.38 22.34
C SER A 393 -12.25 -2.98 22.89
N GLY A 394 -11.23 -2.17 23.08
CA GLY A 394 -9.97 -2.62 23.60
C GLY A 394 -8.89 -2.88 22.56
N THR A 395 -7.86 -3.60 22.94
CA THR A 395 -6.64 -3.77 22.14
C THR A 395 -6.71 -4.84 21.08
N THR A 396 -7.70 -5.72 21.14
CA THR A 396 -7.88 -6.79 20.14
C THR A 396 -9.36 -7.08 19.97
N PRO A 397 -9.95 -6.84 18.80
CA PRO A 397 -11.34 -7.20 18.58
C PRO A 397 -11.52 -8.71 18.70
N PRO A 398 -12.61 -9.21 19.26
CA PRO A 398 -12.88 -10.65 19.36
C PRO A 398 -13.34 -11.21 18.02
N LEU A 399 -12.44 -11.19 17.03
CA LEU A 399 -12.70 -11.70 15.68
C LEU A 399 -12.99 -13.19 15.64
N SER A 400 -12.71 -13.93 16.73
CA SER A 400 -12.92 -15.37 16.82
C SER A 400 -14.35 -15.81 16.57
N LYS A 401 -15.31 -14.91 16.78
CA LYS A 401 -16.75 -15.19 16.66
C LYS A 401 -17.41 -14.53 15.45
N PHE A 402 -16.68 -13.80 14.64
CA PHE A 402 -17.25 -13.13 13.49
C PHE A 402 -17.47 -14.08 12.32
N ALA A 403 -18.64 -13.93 11.63
CA ALA A 403 -19.06 -14.85 10.57
C ALA A 403 -18.19 -14.77 9.31
N GLY A 404 -17.57 -13.63 9.05
CA GLY A 404 -16.81 -13.36 7.85
C GLY A 404 -17.67 -13.08 6.62
N LEU A 405 -17.35 -12.00 5.92
CA LEU A 405 -18.09 -11.60 4.72
C LEU A 405 -17.98 -12.62 3.60
N ALA A 406 -16.85 -13.32 3.49
CA ALA A 406 -16.59 -14.37 2.50
C ALA A 406 -17.60 -15.51 2.51
N THR A 407 -18.33 -15.70 3.60
CA THR A 407 -19.38 -16.71 3.70
C THR A 407 -20.77 -16.20 3.29
N TRP A 408 -20.88 -14.91 3.00
CA TRP A 408 -22.13 -14.25 2.59
C TRP A 408 -22.07 -13.63 1.21
N ILE A 409 -20.87 -13.30 0.74
CA ILE A 409 -20.60 -12.63 -0.53
C ILE A 409 -19.66 -13.52 -1.34
N PRO A 410 -19.95 -13.81 -2.62
CA PRO A 410 -19.11 -14.68 -3.43
C PRO A 410 -17.77 -14.02 -3.76
N GLU A 411 -16.73 -14.82 -3.75
CA GLU A 411 -15.42 -14.38 -4.22
C GLU A 411 -15.43 -14.12 -5.73
N ARG A 412 -14.66 -13.13 -6.13
CA ARG A 412 -14.53 -12.64 -7.50
C ARG A 412 -13.07 -12.70 -7.95
N SER A 413 -12.84 -12.78 -9.23
CA SER A 413 -11.50 -12.63 -9.82
C SER A 413 -11.57 -12.00 -11.19
N ALA A 414 -10.60 -11.14 -11.46
CA ALA A 414 -10.36 -10.52 -12.76
C ALA A 414 -9.10 -11.07 -13.44
N ILE A 415 -8.61 -12.24 -13.03
CA ILE A 415 -7.40 -12.85 -13.58
C ILE A 415 -7.79 -13.77 -14.72
N GLU A 416 -8.07 -13.19 -15.89
CA GLU A 416 -8.45 -13.93 -17.10
C GLU A 416 -7.70 -13.43 -18.34
N GLY A 417 -7.70 -14.24 -19.37
CA GLY A 417 -7.14 -13.90 -20.69
C GLY A 417 -5.84 -14.61 -20.98
N LYS A 418 -4.80 -13.86 -21.32
CA LYS A 418 -3.50 -14.40 -21.73
C LYS A 418 -2.48 -14.30 -20.59
N LEU A 419 -1.51 -15.21 -20.59
CA LEU A 419 -0.29 -15.04 -19.81
C LEU A 419 0.47 -13.77 -20.30
N PRO A 420 1.31 -13.15 -19.45
CA PRO A 420 1.79 -13.63 -18.17
C PRO A 420 0.86 -13.31 -16.99
N PHE A 421 1.08 -14.00 -15.90
CA PHE A 421 0.60 -13.66 -14.56
C PHE A 421 1.81 -13.41 -13.67
N SER A 422 1.77 -12.36 -12.87
CA SER A 422 2.84 -12.03 -11.92
C SER A 422 2.32 -11.39 -10.65
N THR A 423 2.95 -11.71 -9.54
CA THR A 423 2.77 -11.04 -8.26
C THR A 423 4.07 -11.08 -7.46
N TYR A 424 4.35 -10.00 -6.76
CA TYR A 424 5.36 -9.92 -5.70
C TYR A 424 4.71 -9.86 -4.31
N PHE A 425 3.39 -10.00 -4.26
CA PHE A 425 2.56 -9.90 -3.05
C PHE A 425 2.59 -8.53 -2.39
N ASN A 426 2.88 -7.47 -3.14
CA ASN A 426 2.89 -6.10 -2.61
C ASN A 426 1.50 -5.64 -2.19
N LEU A 427 1.46 -4.98 -1.05
CA LEU A 427 0.25 -4.38 -0.47
C LEU A 427 0.07 -2.90 -0.80
N GLY A 428 1.02 -2.29 -1.50
CA GLY A 428 1.02 -0.88 -1.85
C GLY A 428 1.78 0.00 -0.86
N ASN A 429 2.56 -0.58 0.04
CA ASN A 429 3.39 0.14 1.01
C ASN A 429 4.55 -0.72 1.51
N GLY A 430 5.51 -0.07 2.17
CA GLY A 430 6.62 -0.73 2.82
C GLY A 430 7.47 0.25 3.65
N ASP A 431 8.09 -0.25 4.70
CA ASP A 431 9.09 0.51 5.47
C ASP A 431 10.39 0.70 4.66
N ARG A 432 10.54 -0.12 3.63
CA ARG A 432 11.59 -0.05 2.62
C ARG A 432 11.02 -0.40 1.25
N TYR A 433 11.64 0.11 0.19
CA TYR A 433 11.50 -0.42 -1.15
C TYR A 433 12.68 -1.32 -1.44
N SER A 434 12.41 -2.58 -1.71
CA SER A 434 13.43 -3.57 -2.04
C SER A 434 13.40 -3.88 -3.54
N TYR A 435 14.56 -4.16 -4.11
CA TYR A 435 14.70 -4.79 -5.41
C TYR A 435 15.55 -6.05 -5.29
N LYS A 436 14.95 -7.21 -5.59
CA LYS A 436 15.54 -8.55 -5.39
C LYS A 436 16.12 -8.74 -3.97
N GLY A 437 15.38 -8.26 -2.97
CA GLY A 437 15.69 -8.38 -1.56
C GLY A 437 16.69 -7.35 -0.99
N LYS A 438 17.07 -6.35 -1.77
CA LYS A 438 17.96 -5.28 -1.32
C LYS A 438 17.24 -3.95 -1.29
N LYS A 439 17.35 -3.23 -0.19
CA LYS A 439 16.76 -1.89 -0.02
C LYS A 439 17.41 -0.91 -0.98
N THR A 440 16.60 -0.15 -1.68
CA THR A 440 17.02 0.92 -2.60
C THR A 440 16.38 2.26 -2.27
N ALA A 441 15.22 2.27 -1.62
CA ALA A 441 14.53 3.49 -1.20
C ALA A 441 13.57 3.18 -0.03
N GLY A 442 12.76 4.13 0.37
CA GLY A 442 11.69 3.99 1.36
C GLY A 442 12.03 4.58 2.73
N PRO A 443 11.04 4.69 3.63
CA PRO A 443 9.69 4.11 3.54
C PRO A 443 8.85 4.69 2.40
N TRP A 444 7.77 3.97 2.00
CA TRP A 444 6.93 4.35 0.87
C TRP A 444 5.48 3.88 1.00
N TYR A 445 4.59 4.58 0.33
CA TYR A 445 3.18 4.24 0.15
C TYR A 445 2.75 4.61 -1.26
N ASN A 446 2.22 3.67 -2.02
CA ASN A 446 1.62 3.90 -3.33
C ASN A 446 0.72 2.71 -3.71
N MET A 447 -0.59 2.88 -3.66
CA MET A 447 -1.55 1.83 -4.00
C MET A 447 -1.45 1.37 -5.46
N ALA A 448 -0.95 2.20 -6.38
CA ALA A 448 -0.71 1.79 -7.76
C ALA A 448 0.35 0.70 -7.91
N ASN A 449 1.22 0.53 -6.90
CA ASN A 449 2.18 -0.56 -6.83
C ASN A 449 1.63 -1.81 -6.12
N GLN A 450 0.38 -1.80 -5.69
CA GLN A 450 -0.23 -3.02 -5.15
C GLN A 450 -0.37 -4.07 -6.25
N ASP A 451 0.08 -5.27 -5.95
CA ASP A 451 -0.11 -6.41 -6.84
C ASP A 451 -1.53 -6.96 -6.77
N ILE A 452 -1.85 -7.86 -7.70
CA ILE A 452 -3.08 -8.66 -7.57
C ILE A 452 -2.92 -9.57 -6.36
N VAL A 453 -3.77 -9.31 -5.37
CA VAL A 453 -3.75 -10.04 -4.11
C VAL A 453 -4.42 -11.42 -4.25
N PRO A 454 -4.06 -12.41 -3.44
CA PRO A 454 -4.69 -13.72 -3.48
C PRO A 454 -6.21 -13.65 -3.40
N THR A 455 -6.87 -14.36 -4.31
CA THR A 455 -8.34 -14.46 -4.33
C THR A 455 -8.88 -15.11 -3.06
N TYR A 456 -8.19 -16.16 -2.62
CA TYR A 456 -8.58 -16.93 -1.46
C TYR A 456 -7.72 -16.57 -0.24
N ARG A 457 -8.33 -15.88 0.72
CA ARG A 457 -7.68 -15.39 1.95
C ARG A 457 -8.26 -16.07 3.20
N TRP A 458 -7.88 -17.29 3.65
CA TRP A 458 -6.92 -18.17 3.03
C TRP A 458 -7.60 -19.54 2.82
N LEU A 459 -7.46 -20.08 1.65
CA LEU A 459 -7.95 -21.42 1.37
C LEU A 459 -6.80 -22.42 1.55
N VAL A 460 -6.75 -23.04 2.71
CA VAL A 460 -5.72 -24.02 3.08
C VAL A 460 -6.39 -25.37 3.35
N VAL A 461 -5.98 -26.37 2.59
CA VAL A 461 -6.59 -27.71 2.63
C VAL A 461 -5.53 -28.82 2.62
N GLN A 462 -5.89 -29.98 3.13
CA GLN A 462 -5.10 -31.20 2.92
C GLN A 462 -5.21 -31.64 1.47
N SER A 463 -4.10 -31.97 0.84
CA SER A 463 -4.04 -32.27 -0.59
C SER A 463 -4.88 -33.47 -1.01
N GLU A 464 -4.87 -34.53 -0.20
CA GLU A 464 -5.54 -35.79 -0.52
C GLU A 464 -7.05 -35.76 -0.29
N THR A 465 -7.49 -35.05 0.76
CA THR A 465 -8.89 -35.06 1.21
C THR A 465 -9.66 -33.80 0.85
N ASN A 466 -8.93 -32.73 0.46
CA ASN A 466 -9.49 -31.40 0.26
C ASN A 466 -10.24 -30.85 1.51
N THR A 467 -9.88 -31.34 2.69
CA THR A 467 -10.42 -30.85 3.96
C THR A 467 -9.56 -29.71 4.49
N VAL A 468 -10.21 -28.79 5.20
CA VAL A 468 -9.50 -27.63 5.78
C VAL A 468 -8.32 -28.08 6.64
N SER A 469 -7.19 -27.42 6.47
CA SER A 469 -5.97 -27.63 7.23
C SER A 469 -5.54 -26.34 7.93
N ASN A 470 -5.05 -26.48 9.15
CA ASN A 470 -4.40 -25.40 9.89
C ASN A 470 -2.87 -25.63 10.01
N ALA A 471 -2.35 -26.60 9.29
CA ALA A 471 -0.95 -26.99 9.37
C ALA A 471 -0.01 -25.87 8.90
N ILE A 472 -0.39 -25.17 7.84
CA ILE A 472 0.33 -24.00 7.32
C ILE A 472 -0.59 -22.79 7.44
N GLN A 473 -0.03 -21.69 7.91
CA GLN A 473 -0.72 -20.42 8.07
C GLN A 473 -0.08 -19.38 7.15
N PRO A 474 -0.71 -19.09 6.01
CA PRO A 474 -0.25 -18.02 5.13
C PRO A 474 -0.52 -16.65 5.74
N GLU A 475 0.38 -15.71 5.46
CA GLU A 475 0.27 -14.33 5.90
C GLU A 475 0.99 -13.40 4.93
N LEU A 476 0.42 -12.23 4.64
CA LEU A 476 1.12 -11.16 3.96
C LEU A 476 1.86 -10.31 4.99
N THR A 477 3.16 -10.12 4.80
CA THR A 477 4.01 -9.42 5.76
C THR A 477 4.84 -8.34 5.08
N ASN A 478 5.02 -7.20 5.78
CA ASN A 478 5.93 -6.12 5.39
C ASN A 478 7.33 -6.28 5.98
N ARG A 479 7.60 -7.33 6.76
CA ARG A 479 8.92 -7.55 7.40
C ARG A 479 10.03 -7.88 6.41
N ASP A 480 9.69 -8.39 5.24
CA ASP A 480 10.63 -8.68 4.15
C ASP A 480 9.93 -8.54 2.79
N ALA A 481 10.70 -8.30 1.75
CA ALA A 481 10.21 -8.21 0.38
C ALA A 481 11.28 -8.64 -0.63
N TYR A 482 10.89 -9.36 -1.67
CA TYR A 482 11.77 -9.60 -2.82
C TYR A 482 11.85 -8.36 -3.71
N THR A 483 10.71 -7.82 -4.16
CA THR A 483 10.63 -6.54 -4.84
C THR A 483 9.40 -5.79 -4.35
N GLY A 484 9.59 -4.55 -3.92
CA GLY A 484 8.56 -3.73 -3.29
C GLY A 484 8.67 -3.71 -1.77
N GLY A 485 7.57 -3.90 -1.04
CA GLY A 485 7.51 -3.72 0.42
C GLY A 485 6.88 -4.87 1.21
N ALA A 486 6.45 -5.95 0.55
CA ALA A 486 5.80 -7.06 1.23
C ALA A 486 6.09 -8.40 0.54
N CYS A 487 5.81 -9.51 1.21
CA CYS A 487 5.87 -10.86 0.67
C CYS A 487 4.83 -11.77 1.33
N LEU A 488 4.66 -12.97 0.78
CA LEU A 488 3.86 -14.02 1.40
C LEU A 488 4.75 -14.85 2.34
N GLN A 489 4.35 -14.93 3.61
CA GLN A 489 4.98 -15.77 4.61
C GLN A 489 4.14 -17.03 4.81
N LEU A 490 4.81 -18.18 4.82
CA LEU A 490 4.23 -19.47 5.14
C LEU A 490 4.84 -19.97 6.44
N ASN A 491 4.03 -20.00 7.51
CA ASN A 491 4.43 -20.53 8.80
C ASN A 491 3.61 -21.76 9.14
N GLY A 492 4.19 -22.72 9.83
CA GLY A 492 3.43 -23.87 10.27
C GLY A 492 4.24 -24.88 11.06
N LEU A 493 3.50 -25.84 11.56
CA LEU A 493 4.05 -27.04 12.15
C LEU A 493 4.04 -28.17 11.12
N SER A 494 4.98 -29.07 11.23
CA SER A 494 5.05 -30.25 10.38
C SER A 494 3.75 -31.04 10.41
N THR A 495 3.31 -31.43 9.24
CA THR A 495 2.34 -32.51 9.09
C THR A 495 2.92 -33.58 8.16
N ALA A 496 2.64 -34.84 8.46
CA ALA A 496 2.94 -35.94 7.56
C ALA A 496 2.10 -35.88 6.25
N THR A 497 1.15 -34.97 6.16
CA THR A 497 0.24 -34.81 5.03
C THR A 497 0.55 -33.54 4.25
N SER A 498 0.49 -33.62 2.93
CA SER A 498 0.65 -32.47 2.05
C SER A 498 -0.46 -31.45 2.27
N THR A 499 -0.08 -30.18 2.30
CA THR A 499 -1.00 -29.04 2.51
C THR A 499 -0.98 -28.12 1.31
N ASP A 500 -2.16 -27.88 0.73
CA ASP A 500 -2.37 -26.95 -0.39
C ASP A 500 -2.81 -25.60 0.13
N ILE A 501 -2.14 -24.56 -0.31
CA ILE A 501 -2.51 -23.16 -0.17
C ILE A 501 -2.99 -22.68 -1.53
N VAL A 502 -4.30 -22.68 -1.74
CA VAL A 502 -4.90 -22.22 -2.99
C VAL A 502 -4.99 -20.70 -2.96
N LEU A 503 -4.26 -20.03 -3.86
CA LEU A 503 -4.13 -18.58 -3.83
C LEU A 503 -5.07 -17.88 -4.80
N TYR A 504 -5.10 -18.31 -6.06
CA TYR A 504 -5.75 -17.55 -7.12
C TYR A 504 -6.78 -18.40 -7.87
N LYS A 505 -7.94 -17.79 -8.10
CA LYS A 505 -8.94 -18.21 -9.07
C LYS A 505 -8.61 -17.51 -10.40
N THR A 506 -8.38 -18.28 -11.46
CA THR A 506 -7.88 -17.75 -12.72
C THR A 506 -8.58 -18.36 -13.93
N SER A 507 -8.40 -17.77 -15.11
CA SER A 507 -8.71 -18.35 -16.40
C SER A 507 -7.67 -17.87 -17.41
N LEU A 508 -6.43 -18.35 -17.26
CA LEU A 508 -5.27 -17.89 -18.03
C LEU A 508 -4.86 -18.91 -19.08
N LYS A 509 -4.60 -18.44 -20.30
CA LYS A 509 -4.13 -19.26 -21.40
C LYS A 509 -2.78 -18.78 -21.89
N GLY A 510 -1.90 -19.71 -22.17
CA GLY A 510 -0.70 -19.45 -22.93
C GLY A 510 -1.04 -19.15 -24.40
N THR A 511 -0.12 -18.56 -25.11
CA THR A 511 -0.27 -18.21 -26.51
C THR A 511 0.72 -18.91 -27.42
N GLN A 512 1.90 -19.29 -26.93
CA GLN A 512 2.95 -19.99 -27.70
C GLN A 512 3.95 -20.71 -26.79
N GLY A 513 4.41 -21.87 -27.26
CA GLY A 513 5.60 -22.54 -26.75
C GLY A 513 5.48 -23.08 -25.33
N ASP A 514 6.61 -23.23 -24.69
CA ASP A 514 6.72 -23.72 -23.33
C ASP A 514 6.28 -22.66 -22.31
N ILE A 515 5.60 -23.08 -21.27
CA ILE A 515 5.19 -22.25 -20.16
C ILE A 515 6.19 -22.43 -19.01
N TYR A 516 6.62 -21.33 -18.43
CA TYR A 516 7.54 -21.30 -17.30
C TYR A 516 6.94 -20.55 -16.11
N ALA A 517 7.32 -20.97 -14.91
CA ALA A 517 7.14 -20.19 -13.70
C ALA A 517 8.47 -19.69 -13.18
N ASN A 518 8.46 -18.47 -12.62
CA ASN A 518 9.56 -17.95 -11.82
C ASN A 518 9.05 -17.73 -10.39
N VAL A 519 9.73 -18.34 -9.41
CA VAL A 519 9.35 -18.26 -8.00
C VAL A 519 10.55 -17.80 -7.20
N ALA A 520 10.43 -16.73 -6.43
CA ALA A 520 11.46 -16.28 -5.50
C ALA A 520 11.08 -16.70 -4.08
N ILE A 521 12.00 -17.39 -3.42
CA ILE A 521 11.84 -17.92 -2.06
C ILE A 521 13.01 -17.57 -1.16
N LYS A 522 12.77 -17.51 0.15
CA LYS A 522 13.79 -17.24 1.17
C LYS A 522 13.50 -18.07 2.42
N SER A 523 14.50 -18.84 2.86
CA SER A 523 14.41 -19.60 4.12
C SER A 523 14.95 -18.84 5.33
N GLY A 524 15.83 -17.87 5.11
CA GLY A 524 16.57 -17.17 6.16
C GLY A 524 17.66 -18.03 6.84
N LYS A 525 17.96 -19.23 6.28
CA LYS A 525 18.96 -20.15 6.80
C LYS A 525 20.19 -20.17 5.90
N ASP A 526 21.37 -20.27 6.49
CA ASP A 526 22.62 -20.41 5.75
C ASP A 526 22.69 -21.74 5.00
N GLY A 527 23.40 -21.76 3.88
CA GLY A 527 23.63 -22.93 3.06
C GLY A 527 22.40 -23.34 2.24
N THR A 528 22.50 -24.54 1.67
CA THR A 528 21.42 -25.12 0.87
C THR A 528 20.39 -25.79 1.78
N ASN A 529 19.14 -25.35 1.69
CA ASN A 529 18.03 -25.86 2.48
C ASN A 529 16.85 -26.28 1.59
N PRO A 530 16.23 -27.45 1.81
CA PRO A 530 15.04 -27.84 1.08
C PRO A 530 13.89 -26.86 1.38
N SER A 531 13.24 -26.36 0.34
CA SER A 531 12.07 -25.47 0.54
C SER A 531 10.81 -26.27 0.89
N ASN A 532 10.74 -27.53 0.55
CA ASN A 532 9.54 -28.37 0.66
C ASN A 532 8.30 -27.77 -0.02
N LEU A 533 8.53 -26.83 -0.96
CA LEU A 533 7.51 -26.07 -1.66
C LEU A 533 7.35 -26.55 -3.11
N TYR A 534 6.11 -26.67 -3.51
CA TYR A 534 5.70 -26.96 -4.88
C TYR A 534 4.76 -25.88 -5.38
N LEU A 535 4.96 -25.43 -6.61
CA LEU A 535 3.94 -24.70 -7.33
C LEU A 535 2.86 -25.69 -7.79
N ILE A 536 1.61 -25.39 -7.53
CA ILE A 536 0.49 -26.20 -8.01
C ILE A 536 -0.40 -25.37 -8.93
N VAL A 537 -0.78 -25.93 -10.06
CA VAL A 537 -1.72 -25.34 -11.01
C VAL A 537 -2.79 -26.35 -11.37
N ARG A 538 -4.03 -25.87 -11.57
CA ARG A 538 -5.13 -26.71 -11.99
C ARG A 538 -5.64 -26.31 -13.36
N ILE A 539 -5.72 -27.28 -14.27
CA ILE A 539 -6.23 -27.11 -15.62
C ILE A 539 -7.67 -27.63 -15.66
N GLY A 540 -8.62 -26.73 -15.89
CA GLY A 540 -10.03 -27.08 -15.87
C GLY A 540 -10.45 -27.73 -14.54
N ASN A 541 -11.28 -28.78 -14.62
CA ASN A 541 -11.66 -29.59 -13.44
C ASN A 541 -10.72 -30.78 -13.20
N SER A 542 -9.53 -30.77 -13.80
CA SER A 542 -8.54 -31.82 -13.63
C SER A 542 -7.91 -31.81 -12.24
N THR A 543 -7.12 -32.84 -11.95
CA THR A 543 -6.28 -32.87 -10.75
C THR A 543 -5.20 -31.80 -10.81
N TRP A 544 -4.72 -31.38 -9.67
CA TRP A 544 -3.60 -30.50 -9.55
C TRP A 544 -2.34 -31.07 -10.22
N LYS A 545 -1.66 -30.25 -11.01
CA LYS A 545 -0.29 -30.50 -11.43
C LYS A 545 0.66 -29.82 -10.46
N GLU A 546 1.69 -30.50 -10.03
CA GLU A 546 2.65 -29.99 -9.07
C GLU A 546 4.05 -29.94 -9.65
N TYR A 547 4.79 -28.90 -9.30
CA TYR A 547 6.14 -28.65 -9.79
C TYR A 547 7.02 -28.24 -8.61
N PRO A 548 8.10 -28.97 -8.32
CA PRO A 548 8.98 -28.63 -7.21
C PRO A 548 9.65 -27.30 -7.43
N VAL A 549 9.62 -26.44 -6.42
CA VAL A 549 10.33 -25.15 -6.45
C VAL A 549 11.83 -25.36 -6.22
N GLY A 550 12.19 -26.37 -5.41
CA GLY A 550 13.58 -26.71 -5.11
C GLY A 550 14.12 -25.98 -3.90
N ASP A 551 15.43 -26.08 -3.71
CA ASP A 551 16.11 -25.64 -2.50
C ASP A 551 16.41 -24.13 -2.52
N THR A 552 16.48 -23.51 -1.35
CA THR A 552 17.11 -22.20 -1.15
C THR A 552 18.64 -22.40 -1.11
N THR A 553 19.41 -21.40 -1.54
CA THR A 553 20.87 -21.54 -1.66
C THR A 553 21.65 -20.94 -0.50
N ASP A 554 21.06 -20.01 0.21
CA ASP A 554 21.59 -19.35 1.41
C ASP A 554 20.45 -18.64 2.15
N LYS A 555 20.79 -17.80 3.12
CA LYS A 555 19.82 -16.98 3.85
C LYS A 555 19.14 -15.88 3.01
N ASN A 556 19.60 -15.64 1.79
CA ASN A 556 19.08 -14.61 0.90
C ASN A 556 17.96 -15.14 -0.01
N TRP A 557 17.37 -14.24 -0.78
CA TRP A 557 16.39 -14.61 -1.77
C TRP A 557 16.98 -15.45 -2.89
N THR A 558 16.28 -16.52 -3.25
CA THR A 558 16.64 -17.42 -4.35
C THR A 558 15.51 -17.44 -5.35
N GLU A 559 15.77 -17.04 -6.59
CA GLU A 559 14.80 -17.14 -7.67
C GLU A 559 14.99 -18.46 -8.45
N LYS A 560 13.90 -19.17 -8.66
CA LYS A 560 13.85 -20.47 -9.38
C LYS A 560 13.00 -20.33 -10.62
N ARG A 561 13.54 -20.80 -11.75
CA ARG A 561 12.78 -20.95 -13.00
C ARG A 561 12.38 -22.39 -13.18
N ILE A 562 11.09 -22.63 -13.38
CA ILE A 562 10.47 -23.94 -13.43
C ILE A 562 9.72 -24.08 -14.75
N LYS A 563 10.01 -25.14 -15.52
CA LYS A 563 9.21 -25.47 -16.70
C LYS A 563 7.92 -26.17 -16.24
N LEU A 564 6.77 -25.71 -16.72
CA LEU A 564 5.49 -26.31 -16.41
C LEU A 564 5.15 -27.40 -17.44
N ASP A 565 5.83 -28.52 -17.34
CA ASP A 565 5.64 -29.63 -18.27
C ASP A 565 4.22 -30.20 -18.21
N GLY A 566 3.68 -30.56 -19.37
CA GLY A 566 2.33 -31.10 -19.50
C GLY A 566 1.22 -30.05 -19.44
N ILE A 567 1.54 -28.76 -19.48
CA ILE A 567 0.57 -27.69 -19.73
C ILE A 567 0.80 -27.17 -21.14
N SER A 568 -0.22 -27.27 -21.99
CA SER A 568 -0.16 -26.74 -23.35
C SER A 568 -0.60 -25.27 -23.38
N ALA A 569 -0.18 -24.54 -24.41
CA ALA A 569 -0.59 -23.15 -24.60
C ALA A 569 -2.11 -22.97 -24.79
N THR A 570 -2.84 -24.03 -25.08
CA THR A 570 -4.31 -24.00 -25.22
C THR A 570 -5.06 -24.32 -23.91
N ASP A 571 -4.36 -24.84 -22.91
CA ASP A 571 -4.96 -25.16 -21.63
C ASP A 571 -5.28 -23.89 -20.85
N ALA A 572 -6.42 -23.86 -20.19
CA ALA A 572 -6.77 -22.81 -19.28
C ALA A 572 -6.29 -23.17 -17.85
N ILE A 573 -5.38 -22.38 -17.30
CA ILE A 573 -5.00 -22.45 -15.90
C ILE A 573 -6.11 -21.80 -15.08
N GLU A 574 -6.85 -22.59 -14.32
CA GLU A 574 -8.04 -22.15 -13.60
C GLU A 574 -7.79 -21.85 -12.13
N ARG A 575 -6.74 -22.41 -11.57
CA ARG A 575 -6.31 -22.11 -10.20
C ARG A 575 -4.79 -22.20 -10.10
N ILE A 576 -4.23 -21.33 -9.27
CA ILE A 576 -2.81 -21.29 -8.92
C ILE A 576 -2.70 -21.35 -7.40
N GLY A 577 -1.79 -22.17 -6.90
CA GLY A 577 -1.53 -22.31 -5.48
C GLY A 577 -0.11 -22.82 -5.20
N LEU A 578 0.13 -23.04 -3.93
CA LEU A 578 1.37 -23.59 -3.41
C LEU A 578 1.04 -24.86 -2.61
N ARG A 579 1.94 -25.83 -2.62
CA ARG A 579 1.84 -27.05 -1.82
C ARG A 579 3.08 -27.23 -0.97
N VAL A 580 2.88 -27.48 0.30
CA VAL A 580 3.96 -27.82 1.24
C VAL A 580 3.89 -29.31 1.53
N LYS A 581 5.03 -30.00 1.34
CA LYS A 581 5.18 -31.42 1.63
C LYS A 581 6.39 -31.65 2.53
N ASP A 582 6.31 -32.68 3.34
CA ASP A 582 7.44 -33.19 4.14
C ASP A 582 8.12 -32.09 4.98
N CYS A 583 7.32 -31.14 5.47
CA CYS A 583 7.83 -30.06 6.29
C CYS A 583 8.13 -30.54 7.72
N ASN A 584 9.18 -29.99 8.33
CA ASN A 584 9.53 -30.24 9.71
C ASN A 584 8.79 -29.27 10.64
N GLU A 585 8.87 -29.52 11.93
CA GLU A 585 8.42 -28.56 12.94
C GLU A 585 9.03 -27.18 12.67
N ASN A 586 8.27 -26.15 12.95
CA ASN A 586 8.68 -24.75 12.73
C ASN A 586 8.98 -24.39 11.27
N TYR A 587 8.19 -24.95 10.34
CA TYR A 587 8.28 -24.55 8.94
C TYR A 587 8.07 -23.04 8.77
N ARG A 588 9.01 -22.41 8.12
CA ARG A 588 8.93 -21.01 7.74
C ARG A 588 9.59 -20.79 6.40
N LEU A 589 8.85 -20.23 5.46
CA LEU A 589 9.36 -19.85 4.15
C LEU A 589 8.70 -18.56 3.71
N LEU A 590 9.47 -17.67 3.08
CA LEU A 590 8.96 -16.49 2.43
C LEU A 590 8.89 -16.73 0.93
N VAL A 591 7.81 -16.27 0.30
CA VAL A 591 7.60 -16.29 -1.15
C VAL A 591 7.44 -14.83 -1.60
N GLY A 592 8.39 -14.34 -2.37
CA GLY A 592 8.48 -12.92 -2.76
C GLY A 592 8.17 -12.66 -4.22
N LYS A 593 8.01 -13.70 -5.04
CA LYS A 593 7.60 -13.61 -6.44
C LYS A 593 6.93 -14.91 -6.87
N LEU A 594 5.87 -14.77 -7.62
CA LEU A 594 5.23 -15.85 -8.37
C LEU A 594 4.83 -15.31 -9.74
N GLU A 595 5.48 -15.79 -10.78
CA GLU A 595 5.22 -15.42 -12.16
C GLU A 595 4.98 -16.68 -12.99
N ILE A 596 4.01 -16.66 -13.90
CA ILE A 596 3.80 -17.69 -14.93
C ILE A 596 3.79 -17.00 -16.28
N ASN A 597 4.63 -17.48 -17.21
CA ASN A 597 4.92 -16.80 -18.46
C ASN A 597 5.10 -17.80 -19.60
N ASP A 598 4.66 -17.43 -20.81
CA ASP A 598 4.74 -18.26 -22.02
C ASP A 598 5.74 -17.74 -23.06
N GLY A 599 6.50 -16.70 -22.74
CA GLY A 599 7.54 -16.14 -23.61
C GLY A 599 7.06 -15.29 -24.78
N VAL A 600 5.76 -14.99 -24.90
CA VAL A 600 5.25 -14.05 -25.91
C VAL A 600 5.80 -12.66 -25.63
N LYS A 601 6.22 -11.95 -26.68
CA LYS A 601 6.82 -10.61 -26.59
C LYS A 601 5.82 -9.54 -27.03
N ALA A 602 5.84 -8.41 -26.31
CA ALA A 602 5.12 -7.20 -26.68
C ALA A 602 6.06 -5.99 -26.48
N THR A 603 6.01 -5.02 -27.39
CA THR A 603 6.84 -3.81 -27.27
C THR A 603 6.05 -2.73 -26.56
N PRO A 604 6.54 -2.19 -25.45
CA PRO A 604 5.85 -1.12 -24.74
C PRO A 604 6.08 0.24 -25.41
N SER A 605 5.16 1.16 -25.23
CA SER A 605 5.33 2.56 -25.62
C SER A 605 6.47 3.21 -24.84
N ASN A 606 7.16 4.15 -25.48
CA ASN A 606 8.27 4.86 -24.86
C ASN A 606 7.79 5.96 -23.91
N ILE A 607 8.64 6.30 -22.95
CA ILE A 607 8.47 7.46 -22.05
C ILE A 607 8.80 8.73 -22.84
N LYS A 608 8.04 9.80 -22.58
CA LYS A 608 8.35 11.16 -23.02
C LYS A 608 7.97 12.18 -21.94
N ASP A 609 8.48 13.40 -22.12
CA ASP A 609 8.16 14.56 -21.30
C ASP A 609 8.40 14.30 -19.79
N LEU A 610 9.47 13.56 -19.45
CA LEU A 610 9.84 13.28 -18.06
C LEU A 610 10.19 14.56 -17.32
N THR A 611 9.48 14.82 -16.23
CA THR A 611 9.72 15.94 -15.32
C THR A 611 10.04 15.41 -13.94
N ILE A 612 11.11 15.92 -13.33
CA ILE A 612 11.53 15.55 -11.97
C ILE A 612 11.56 16.81 -11.10
N GLN A 613 10.96 16.73 -9.94
CA GLN A 613 11.02 17.74 -8.89
C GLN A 613 11.68 17.14 -7.65
N VAL A 614 12.75 17.75 -7.17
CA VAL A 614 13.33 17.39 -5.87
C VAL A 614 12.45 17.95 -4.78
N LYS A 615 12.02 17.11 -3.86
CA LYS A 615 11.15 17.46 -2.74
C LYS A 615 11.92 17.57 -1.43
N GLU A 616 12.84 16.64 -1.22
CA GLU A 616 13.73 16.62 -0.05
C GLU A 616 15.10 16.15 -0.49
N GLU A 617 16.12 16.72 0.11
CA GLU A 617 17.50 16.37 -0.18
C GLU A 617 18.35 16.41 1.08
N THR A 618 19.16 15.37 1.27
CA THR A 618 20.19 15.31 2.30
C THR A 618 21.53 14.93 1.65
N LYS A 619 22.59 14.83 2.42
CA LYS A 619 23.88 14.35 1.89
C LYS A 619 23.84 12.94 1.33
N THR A 620 22.95 12.09 1.87
CA THR A 620 22.89 10.66 1.58
C THR A 620 21.53 10.16 1.12
N SER A 621 20.57 11.05 0.93
CA SER A 621 19.24 10.67 0.42
C SER A 621 18.61 11.74 -0.45
N LEU A 622 17.68 11.30 -1.29
CA LEU A 622 16.95 12.15 -2.22
C LEU A 622 15.50 11.69 -2.30
N SER A 623 14.57 12.62 -2.15
CA SER A 623 13.14 12.36 -2.41
C SER A 623 12.69 13.18 -3.61
N VAL A 624 12.02 12.53 -4.55
CA VAL A 624 11.62 13.14 -5.82
C VAL A 624 10.14 12.90 -6.12
N LYS A 625 9.53 13.85 -6.81
CA LYS A 625 8.27 13.68 -7.50
C LYS A 625 8.55 13.68 -9.00
N ALA A 626 8.11 12.63 -9.70
CA ALA A 626 8.29 12.45 -11.12
C ALA A 626 6.94 12.40 -11.83
N SER A 627 6.86 12.94 -13.04
CA SER A 627 5.72 12.79 -13.93
C SER A 627 6.20 12.66 -15.37
N TRP A 628 5.46 11.94 -16.19
CA TRP A 628 5.81 11.66 -17.58
C TRP A 628 4.58 11.44 -18.45
N GLY A 629 4.79 11.38 -19.74
CA GLY A 629 3.85 10.89 -20.72
C GLY A 629 4.39 9.66 -21.43
N ILE A 630 3.58 9.07 -22.29
CA ILE A 630 3.97 7.95 -23.15
C ILE A 630 3.79 8.28 -24.62
N ASP A 631 4.56 7.62 -25.48
CA ASP A 631 4.46 7.73 -26.93
C ASP A 631 3.54 6.62 -27.47
N ALA A 632 2.29 6.60 -26.98
CA ALA A 632 1.30 5.66 -27.46
C ALA A 632 0.71 6.10 -28.80
N GLN A 633 0.72 5.19 -29.78
CA GLN A 633 -0.01 5.42 -31.01
C GLN A 633 -1.47 4.99 -30.84
N GLY A 634 -2.36 5.92 -30.66
CA GLY A 634 -3.79 5.66 -30.55
C GLY A 634 -4.63 6.85 -30.95
N ALA A 635 -5.88 6.58 -31.32
CA ALA A 635 -6.84 7.59 -31.73
C ALA A 635 -7.14 8.67 -30.69
N ASN A 636 -6.76 8.44 -29.46
CA ASN A 636 -7.06 9.32 -28.32
C ASN A 636 -5.90 10.21 -27.89
N GLY A 637 -4.75 10.11 -28.53
CA GLY A 637 -3.57 10.95 -28.29
C GLY A 637 -3.33 11.29 -26.81
N LEU A 638 -2.10 11.55 -26.49
CA LEU A 638 -1.68 11.86 -25.11
C LEU A 638 -2.17 13.22 -24.59
N GLN A 639 -2.84 14.00 -25.41
CA GLN A 639 -3.25 15.35 -25.08
C GLN A 639 -4.65 15.33 -24.45
N GLY A 640 -4.72 15.33 -23.13
CA GLY A 640 -5.97 15.41 -22.38
C GLY A 640 -6.94 14.25 -22.60
N GLY A 641 -6.69 13.38 -23.58
CA GLY A 641 -7.47 12.19 -23.84
C GLY A 641 -7.21 11.08 -22.81
N LEU A 642 -8.17 10.18 -22.70
CA LEU A 642 -8.02 8.98 -21.90
C LEU A 642 -7.18 7.95 -22.66
N VAL A 643 -6.00 7.60 -22.13
CA VAL A 643 -5.14 6.52 -22.61
C VAL A 643 -4.92 5.54 -21.48
N TYR A 644 -5.24 4.27 -21.71
CA TYR A 644 -4.96 3.19 -20.78
C TYR A 644 -3.60 2.56 -21.07
N ASN A 645 -2.92 2.09 -20.01
CA ASN A 645 -1.60 1.47 -20.14
C ASN A 645 -1.58 0.26 -21.08
N ASP A 646 -2.65 -0.53 -21.13
CA ASP A 646 -2.79 -1.67 -22.03
C ASP A 646 -2.80 -1.24 -23.53
N GLU A 647 -3.26 -0.05 -23.85
CA GLU A 647 -3.21 0.51 -25.22
C GLU A 647 -1.77 0.79 -25.67
N GLY A 648 -0.88 1.05 -24.71
CA GLY A 648 0.56 1.21 -24.92
C GLY A 648 1.37 -0.07 -24.74
N ASN A 649 0.73 -1.23 -24.57
CA ASN A 649 1.36 -2.48 -24.15
C ASN A 649 2.17 -2.36 -22.86
N ILE A 650 1.75 -1.54 -21.91
CA ILE A 650 2.44 -1.27 -20.65
C ILE A 650 1.74 -1.99 -19.50
N ASP A 651 2.51 -2.75 -18.73
CA ASP A 651 2.07 -3.32 -17.46
C ASP A 651 2.29 -2.31 -16.31
N HIS A 652 3.51 -1.78 -16.21
CA HIS A 652 3.89 -0.78 -15.22
C HIS A 652 5.09 0.04 -15.68
N PHE A 653 5.46 1.03 -14.89
CA PHE A 653 6.67 1.84 -15.05
C PHE A 653 7.64 1.53 -13.92
N GLU A 654 8.92 1.48 -14.24
CA GLU A 654 10.01 1.41 -13.27
C GLU A 654 10.70 2.76 -13.16
N ILE A 655 10.89 3.22 -11.92
CA ILE A 655 11.67 4.41 -11.59
C ILE A 655 13.06 3.95 -11.16
N LEU A 656 14.06 4.50 -11.80
CA LEU A 656 15.44 4.06 -11.72
C LEU A 656 16.34 5.19 -11.22
N TYR A 657 17.39 4.84 -10.50
CA TYR A 657 18.41 5.73 -10.02
C TYR A 657 19.81 5.27 -10.47
N LYS A 658 20.69 6.20 -10.77
CA LYS A 658 22.12 5.95 -10.90
C LYS A 658 22.93 7.17 -10.47
N ASN A 659 24.18 6.94 -10.05
CA ASN A 659 25.14 7.99 -9.72
C ASN A 659 26.14 8.15 -10.85
N GLY A 660 26.15 9.31 -11.50
CA GLY A 660 26.94 9.59 -12.68
C GLY A 660 26.34 9.00 -13.97
N GLU A 661 26.81 9.48 -15.12
CA GLU A 661 26.29 9.08 -16.44
C GLU A 661 26.40 7.57 -16.68
N ASN A 662 27.50 6.95 -16.24
CA ASN A 662 27.79 5.54 -16.39
C ASN A 662 27.65 4.76 -15.08
N GLY A 663 26.95 5.34 -14.09
CA GLY A 663 26.75 4.73 -12.79
C GLY A 663 25.90 3.48 -12.86
N ARG A 664 26.07 2.60 -11.87
CA ARG A 664 25.23 1.42 -11.71
C ARG A 664 23.78 1.83 -11.48
N VAL A 665 22.86 1.15 -12.14
CA VAL A 665 21.44 1.44 -12.06
C VAL A 665 20.78 0.62 -10.95
N SER A 666 19.92 1.26 -10.17
CA SER A 666 19.05 0.63 -9.18
C SER A 666 17.59 0.97 -9.46
N GLU A 667 16.70 0.01 -9.27
CA GLU A 667 15.27 0.28 -9.24
C GLU A 667 14.88 0.81 -7.85
N VAL A 668 14.20 1.95 -7.81
CA VAL A 668 13.86 2.64 -6.56
C VAL A 668 12.35 2.75 -6.34
N ALA A 669 11.55 2.51 -7.36
CA ALA A 669 10.10 2.41 -7.27
C ALA A 669 9.51 1.83 -8.56
N ARG A 670 8.24 1.44 -8.52
CA ARG A 670 7.41 1.15 -9.69
C ARG A 670 5.98 1.63 -9.47
N THR A 671 5.24 1.83 -10.54
CA THR A 671 3.86 2.30 -10.49
C THR A 671 3.13 2.01 -11.80
N THR A 672 1.81 1.95 -11.77
CA THR A 672 0.97 1.97 -12.99
C THR A 672 0.53 3.38 -13.39
N GLN A 673 0.70 4.35 -12.50
CA GLN A 673 0.41 5.76 -12.79
C GLN A 673 1.50 6.37 -13.67
N TRP A 674 1.18 7.52 -14.30
CA TRP A 674 2.15 8.30 -15.08
C TRP A 674 2.88 9.33 -14.23
N ALA A 675 2.87 9.12 -12.95
CA ALA A 675 3.61 9.89 -11.96
C ALA A 675 3.98 9.04 -10.76
N ALA A 676 5.02 9.44 -10.04
CA ALA A 676 5.47 8.79 -8.82
C ALA A 676 6.04 9.80 -7.83
N TYR A 677 5.84 9.54 -6.54
CA TYR A 677 6.67 10.08 -5.48
C TYR A 677 7.58 8.96 -4.98
N VAL A 678 8.88 9.23 -4.92
CA VAL A 678 9.88 8.29 -4.42
C VAL A 678 10.62 8.93 -3.26
N GLY A 679 10.38 8.43 -2.06
CA GLY A 679 11.00 8.94 -0.84
C GLY A 679 12.31 8.22 -0.51
N ASN A 680 13.27 8.98 0.02
CA ASN A 680 14.51 8.48 0.58
C ASN A 680 15.30 7.50 -0.32
N ILE A 681 15.45 7.85 -1.58
CA ILE A 681 16.39 7.14 -2.46
C ILE A 681 17.77 7.19 -1.81
N GLN A 682 18.35 6.02 -1.57
CA GLN A 682 19.65 5.90 -0.93
C GLN A 682 20.76 6.35 -1.88
N LEU A 683 21.52 7.34 -1.48
CA LEU A 683 22.67 7.83 -2.22
C LEU A 683 23.95 7.28 -1.61
N PRO A 684 24.96 6.85 -2.40
CA PRO A 684 26.30 6.61 -1.89
C PRO A 684 26.84 7.88 -1.22
N LYS A 685 27.70 7.73 -0.21
CA LYS A 685 28.27 8.86 0.55
C LYS A 685 28.98 9.90 -0.33
N GLU A 686 29.40 9.51 -1.53
CA GLU A 686 30.10 10.34 -2.51
C GLU A 686 29.27 10.54 -3.79
N SER A 687 27.94 10.57 -3.68
CA SER A 687 27.06 10.75 -4.84
C SER A 687 27.01 12.19 -5.27
N ASP A 688 27.78 12.54 -6.28
CA ASP A 688 27.87 13.91 -6.80
C ASP A 688 26.92 14.17 -7.97
N GLU A 689 26.48 13.15 -8.68
CA GLU A 689 25.70 13.28 -9.90
C GLU A 689 24.52 12.30 -9.98
N PRO A 690 23.44 12.49 -9.18
CA PRO A 690 22.28 11.62 -9.26
C PRO A 690 21.52 11.82 -10.56
N TYR A 691 21.11 10.71 -11.18
CA TYR A 691 20.19 10.65 -12.29
C TYR A 691 18.96 9.87 -11.88
N ILE A 692 17.79 10.39 -12.20
CA ILE A 692 16.53 9.67 -12.09
C ILE A 692 16.04 9.34 -13.49
N GLY A 693 15.67 8.10 -13.70
CA GLY A 693 15.19 7.61 -14.98
C GLY A 693 13.84 6.90 -14.87
N VAL A 694 13.10 6.89 -15.94
CA VAL A 694 11.84 6.15 -16.04
C VAL A 694 11.84 5.33 -17.32
N ARG A 695 11.34 4.11 -17.23
CA ARG A 695 11.05 3.25 -18.39
C ARG A 695 9.70 2.56 -18.23
N SER A 696 9.08 2.20 -19.31
CA SER A 696 7.92 1.34 -19.32
C SER A 696 8.34 -0.14 -19.42
N VAL A 697 7.60 -0.99 -18.71
CA VAL A 697 7.69 -2.44 -18.78
C VAL A 697 6.48 -2.95 -19.52
N SER A 698 6.73 -3.79 -20.52
CA SER A 698 5.67 -4.34 -21.35
C SER A 698 4.74 -5.28 -20.58
N THR A 699 3.55 -5.50 -21.15
CA THR A 699 2.60 -6.53 -20.73
C THR A 699 3.15 -7.96 -20.79
N ASP A 700 4.30 -8.21 -21.44
CA ASP A 700 5.03 -9.47 -21.40
C ASP A 700 5.96 -9.60 -20.17
N LEU A 701 6.12 -8.55 -19.36
CA LEU A 701 6.97 -8.42 -18.18
C LEU A 701 8.49 -8.59 -18.44
N LYS A 702 8.93 -8.57 -19.70
CA LYS A 702 10.33 -8.86 -20.11
C LYS A 702 10.88 -7.92 -21.17
N THR A 703 10.02 -7.14 -21.80
CA THR A 703 10.43 -6.16 -22.80
C THR A 703 10.28 -4.77 -22.21
N TYR A 704 11.28 -3.95 -22.40
CA TYR A 704 11.39 -2.63 -21.77
C TYR A 704 11.54 -1.55 -22.80
N SER A 705 11.01 -0.37 -22.54
CA SER A 705 11.37 0.81 -23.32
C SER A 705 12.79 1.29 -22.97
N PRO A 706 13.42 2.09 -23.82
CA PRO A 706 14.60 2.85 -23.43
C PRO A 706 14.31 3.69 -22.16
N VAL A 707 15.29 3.79 -21.29
CA VAL A 707 15.18 4.66 -20.10
C VAL A 707 15.36 6.11 -20.52
N VAL A 708 14.43 6.96 -20.11
CA VAL A 708 14.59 8.41 -20.22
C VAL A 708 15.17 8.91 -18.89
N TRP A 709 16.35 9.52 -18.95
CA TRP A 709 17.11 9.97 -17.80
C TRP A 709 17.08 11.49 -17.65
N THR A 710 16.98 11.95 -16.41
CA THR A 710 17.15 13.35 -16.02
C THR A 710 18.24 13.44 -14.96
N LYS A 711 19.27 14.27 -15.20
CA LYS A 711 20.27 14.61 -14.20
C LYS A 711 19.64 15.53 -13.15
N ILE A 712 19.93 15.28 -11.89
CA ILE A 712 19.45 16.11 -10.78
C ILE A 712 20.57 17.04 -10.37
N ASP A 713 20.32 18.34 -10.48
CA ASP A 713 21.22 19.36 -9.97
C ASP A 713 21.06 19.42 -8.44
N ARG A 714 22.09 18.98 -7.74
CA ARG A 714 22.09 18.98 -6.28
C ARG A 714 22.37 20.38 -5.73
N ALA A 715 21.73 20.69 -4.59
CA ALA A 715 22.12 21.83 -3.78
C ALA A 715 23.58 21.71 -3.32
N ASN A 716 24.19 22.85 -2.88
CA ASN A 716 25.54 22.82 -2.38
C ASN A 716 25.65 21.82 -1.21
N GLN A 717 26.46 20.80 -1.37
CA GLN A 717 26.55 19.68 -0.42
C GLN A 717 26.99 20.10 0.98
N SER A 718 27.77 21.21 1.11
CA SER A 718 28.14 21.75 2.42
C SER A 718 26.92 22.20 3.23
N ASP A 719 25.86 22.63 2.55
CA ASP A 719 24.67 23.23 3.15
C ASP A 719 23.55 22.22 3.38
N LEU A 720 23.74 20.99 2.87
CA LEU A 720 22.73 19.94 3.04
C LEU A 720 22.81 19.30 4.43
N PRO A 721 21.66 19.00 5.04
CA PRO A 721 21.62 18.24 6.26
C PRO A 721 22.24 16.86 6.02
N VAL A 722 22.94 16.35 7.02
CA VAL A 722 23.30 14.94 7.06
C VAL A 722 22.01 14.18 7.35
N ALA A 723 21.61 13.24 6.49
CA ALA A 723 20.59 12.28 6.88
C ALA A 723 21.16 11.55 8.09
N LYS A 724 20.51 11.70 9.22
CA LYS A 724 20.79 10.81 10.33
C LYS A 724 20.17 9.48 9.91
N ASP A 725 21.02 8.51 9.66
CA ASP A 725 20.58 7.15 9.46
C ASP A 725 19.99 6.68 10.79
N ASN A 726 18.67 6.76 10.87
CA ASN A 726 17.94 6.33 12.05
C ASN A 726 17.04 5.16 11.66
N PRO A 727 17.60 3.94 11.62
CA PRO A 727 16.84 2.76 11.28
C PRO A 727 15.69 2.49 12.28
N TYR A 728 15.79 3.05 13.49
CA TYR A 728 14.77 2.93 14.53
C TYR A 728 13.55 3.84 14.33
N GLY A 729 13.49 4.61 13.24
CA GLY A 729 12.45 5.60 13.04
C GLY A 729 12.48 6.74 14.07
N THR A 730 11.53 7.65 13.95
CA THR A 730 11.42 8.81 14.85
C THR A 730 10.04 8.88 15.50
N VAL A 731 9.95 9.65 16.57
CA VAL A 731 8.67 10.07 17.12
C VAL A 731 8.39 11.51 16.70
N GLU A 732 7.12 11.81 16.44
CA GLU A 732 6.67 13.13 16.07
C GLU A 732 5.67 13.68 17.07
N LEU A 733 5.71 15.00 17.30
CA LEU A 733 4.71 15.70 18.07
C LEU A 733 3.56 16.11 17.17
N ASP A 734 2.33 15.87 17.59
CA ASP A 734 1.15 16.41 16.91
C ASP A 734 0.98 17.89 17.25
N MET A 735 1.62 18.76 16.48
CA MET A 735 1.56 20.21 16.67
C MET A 735 0.17 20.81 16.43
N VAL A 736 -0.75 20.05 15.87
CA VAL A 736 -2.15 20.47 15.69
C VAL A 736 -2.97 20.25 16.98
N ALA A 737 -2.46 19.43 17.87
CA ALA A 737 -3.11 19.20 19.15
C ALA A 737 -3.13 20.48 20.02
N ASN A 738 -4.26 20.72 20.67
CA ASN A 738 -4.42 21.91 21.52
C ASN A 738 -3.37 21.95 22.63
N GLY A 739 -2.61 23.03 22.69
CA GLY A 739 -1.54 23.21 23.66
C GLY A 739 -0.24 22.45 23.37
N ALA A 740 -0.11 21.78 22.21
CA ALA A 740 1.09 21.01 21.85
C ALA A 740 2.33 21.90 21.79
N GLU A 741 2.23 23.09 21.21
CA GLU A 741 3.35 24.04 21.13
C GLU A 741 3.85 24.48 22.52
N VAL A 742 2.95 24.72 23.46
CA VAL A 742 3.30 25.05 24.84
C VAL A 742 3.89 23.83 25.52
N ALA A 743 3.23 22.69 25.41
CA ALA A 743 3.67 21.46 26.05
C ALA A 743 5.04 20.97 25.59
N GLN A 744 5.42 21.23 24.33
CA GLN A 744 6.75 20.92 23.83
C GLN A 744 7.86 21.59 24.65
N LYS A 745 7.64 22.80 25.12
CA LYS A 745 8.59 23.58 25.92
C LYS A 745 8.68 23.15 27.38
N ILE A 746 7.68 22.39 27.87
CA ILE A 746 7.56 22.02 29.30
C ILE A 746 7.42 20.50 29.50
N ARG A 747 7.53 19.70 28.45
CA ARG A 747 7.44 18.23 28.51
C ARG A 747 8.68 17.62 27.87
N TYR A 748 9.82 17.72 28.56
CA TYR A 748 11.09 17.16 28.13
C TYR A 748 11.90 16.62 29.30
N ILE A 749 12.87 15.77 29.01
CA ILE A 749 13.81 15.25 30.03
C ILE A 749 14.94 16.24 30.19
N THR A 750 15.15 16.73 31.39
CA THR A 750 16.26 17.68 31.72
C THR A 750 17.56 16.95 31.99
N ASP A 751 17.47 15.83 32.71
CA ASP A 751 18.65 15.09 33.17
C ASP A 751 18.43 13.60 32.91
N PHE A 752 19.47 12.94 32.46
CA PHE A 752 19.53 11.51 32.33
C PHE A 752 20.91 11.02 32.76
N LYS A 753 20.94 9.91 33.46
CA LYS A 753 22.19 9.21 33.79
C LYS A 753 21.97 7.72 33.95
N THR A 754 23.03 6.96 33.77
CA THR A 754 23.08 5.56 34.11
C THR A 754 23.98 5.33 35.33
N GLU A 755 23.76 4.19 35.98
CA GLU A 755 24.60 3.72 37.10
C GLU A 755 24.71 2.19 36.99
N GLY A 756 25.93 1.69 37.13
CA GLY A 756 26.22 0.25 37.13
C GLY A 756 26.51 -0.35 35.79
N ALA A 757 26.63 0.44 34.73
CA ALA A 757 27.14 -0.03 33.44
C ALA A 757 28.68 -0.15 33.45
N GLU A 758 29.27 -0.81 32.43
CA GLU A 758 30.73 -0.80 32.24
C GLU A 758 31.22 0.62 31.93
N GLN A 759 30.36 1.40 31.25
CA GLN A 759 30.55 2.82 31.05
C GLN A 759 29.21 3.50 31.23
N ASP A 760 29.09 4.27 32.29
CA ASP A 760 27.91 5.11 32.59
C ASP A 760 27.97 6.42 31.80
N ILE A 761 26.80 7.01 31.55
CA ILE A 761 26.67 8.33 30.94
C ILE A 761 25.94 9.31 31.87
N ILE A 762 26.19 10.59 31.64
CA ILE A 762 25.43 11.71 32.19
C ILE A 762 25.06 12.61 31.03
N TYR A 763 23.80 13.00 30.97
CA TYR A 763 23.27 13.88 29.95
C TYR A 763 22.39 14.96 30.60
N HIS A 764 22.61 16.20 30.19
CA HIS A 764 21.77 17.34 30.53
C HIS A 764 21.18 17.92 29.24
N ALA A 765 19.89 18.13 29.23
CA ALA A 765 19.18 18.67 28.08
C ALA A 765 18.82 20.14 28.33
N GLU A 766 18.93 20.91 27.26
CA GLU A 766 18.33 22.23 27.17
C GLU A 766 16.88 22.14 26.71
N GLN A 767 16.12 23.22 26.98
CA GLN A 767 14.74 23.29 26.51
C GLN A 767 14.67 23.13 24.98
N PRO A 768 13.82 22.23 24.44
CA PRO A 768 13.66 22.09 23.02
C PRO A 768 13.17 23.38 22.36
N THR A 769 13.71 23.68 21.19
CA THR A 769 13.36 24.87 20.42
C THR A 769 12.92 24.48 19.00
N GLY A 770 12.14 25.32 18.37
CA GLY A 770 11.83 25.19 16.94
C GLY A 770 11.00 23.98 16.53
N GLY A 771 10.17 23.44 17.42
CA GLY A 771 9.34 22.29 17.12
C GLY A 771 10.01 20.93 17.31
N ALA A 772 11.28 20.91 17.79
CA ALA A 772 12.00 19.66 18.03
C ALA A 772 11.40 18.88 19.20
N ASN A 773 10.95 17.68 18.93
CA ASN A 773 10.40 16.75 19.93
C ASN A 773 11.21 15.44 20.00
N TYR A 774 12.29 15.37 19.26
CA TYR A 774 13.21 14.25 19.22
C TYR A 774 14.65 14.75 19.31
N VAL A 775 15.42 14.11 20.16
CA VAL A 775 16.85 14.37 20.33
C VAL A 775 17.64 13.10 20.06
N ASP A 776 18.56 13.19 19.16
CA ASP A 776 19.55 12.16 18.92
C ASP A 776 20.80 12.46 19.76
N ALA A 777 20.96 11.69 20.82
CA ALA A 777 22.13 11.71 21.70
C ALA A 777 22.90 10.38 21.60
N THR A 778 22.88 9.73 20.46
CA THR A 778 23.55 8.44 20.25
C THR A 778 25.08 8.51 20.28
N ASP A 779 25.64 9.71 20.25
CA ASP A 779 27.05 9.98 20.57
C ASP A 779 27.40 9.70 22.06
N LYS A 780 26.40 9.70 22.92
CA LYS A 780 26.52 9.27 24.32
C LYS A 780 26.28 7.78 24.40
N VAL A 781 27.35 7.03 24.49
CA VAL A 781 27.31 5.57 24.46
C VAL A 781 27.38 4.98 25.87
N ILE A 782 26.33 4.25 26.26
CA ILE A 782 26.29 3.44 27.46
C ILE A 782 26.91 2.08 27.12
N LYS A 783 27.93 1.63 27.85
CA LYS A 783 28.51 0.31 27.62
C LYS A 783 28.02 -0.67 28.69
N VAL A 784 27.38 -1.75 28.26
CA VAL A 784 26.75 -2.73 29.15
C VAL A 784 27.19 -4.15 28.79
N LYS A 785 27.24 -5.04 29.77
CA LYS A 785 27.46 -6.47 29.55
C LYS A 785 26.16 -7.25 29.54
N GLN A 786 26.13 -8.32 28.76
CA GLN A 786 25.10 -9.34 28.91
C GLN A 786 25.04 -9.83 30.37
N GLY A 787 23.84 -9.94 30.93
CA GLY A 787 23.60 -10.30 32.33
C GLY A 787 23.87 -9.20 33.39
N GLN A 788 24.33 -8.02 32.97
CA GLN A 788 24.59 -6.88 33.87
C GLN A 788 23.30 -6.16 34.25
N THR A 789 23.19 -5.79 35.53
CA THR A 789 22.10 -4.93 35.97
C THR A 789 22.54 -3.48 35.89
N VAL A 790 21.75 -2.67 35.23
CA VAL A 790 21.98 -1.23 35.01
C VAL A 790 20.78 -0.44 35.54
N THR A 791 21.07 0.68 36.15
CA THR A 791 20.04 1.61 36.61
C THR A 791 20.03 2.84 35.70
N VAL A 792 18.89 3.15 35.11
CA VAL A 792 18.64 4.40 34.41
C VAL A 792 17.93 5.38 35.35
N LYS A 793 18.35 6.62 35.35
CA LYS A 793 17.75 7.69 36.13
C LYS A 793 17.52 8.88 35.23
N PHE A 794 16.32 9.45 35.30
CA PHE A 794 15.99 10.65 34.53
C PHE A 794 15.06 11.57 35.29
N LYS A 795 15.07 12.83 34.93
CA LYS A 795 14.21 13.87 35.48
C LYS A 795 13.51 14.61 34.35
N GLY A 796 12.19 14.75 34.48
CA GLY A 796 11.41 15.62 33.60
C GLY A 796 11.53 17.08 34.03
N TYR A 797 11.34 17.98 33.09
CA TYR A 797 11.31 19.42 33.40
C TYR A 797 10.12 19.74 34.30
N GLU A 798 10.42 20.41 35.40
CA GLU A 798 9.44 20.87 36.41
C GLU A 798 9.43 22.40 36.42
N ALA A 799 8.52 23.01 35.67
CA ALA A 799 8.28 24.42 35.75
C ALA A 799 7.32 24.73 36.89
N LYS A 800 7.65 25.75 37.70
CA LYS A 800 6.69 26.26 38.65
C LYS A 800 5.53 26.98 37.96
N ASP A 801 5.86 27.69 36.94
CA ASP A 801 4.91 28.41 36.08
C ASP A 801 5.14 28.02 34.60
N ASN A 802 4.09 27.65 33.93
CA ASN A 802 4.12 27.36 32.52
C ASN A 802 4.24 28.62 31.70
N VAL A 803 4.64 28.44 30.43
CA VAL A 803 4.74 29.52 29.44
C VAL A 803 3.39 30.22 29.21
N ASP A 804 2.29 29.52 29.42
CA ASP A 804 0.93 30.03 29.31
C ASP A 804 0.37 30.62 30.61
N GLY A 805 1.20 30.70 31.67
CA GLY A 805 0.81 31.21 33.00
C GLY A 805 0.06 30.21 33.87
N SER A 806 -0.10 28.96 33.44
CA SER A 806 -0.63 27.88 34.28
C SER A 806 0.46 27.21 35.09
N HIS A 807 0.07 26.46 36.12
CA HIS A 807 0.99 25.64 36.90
C HIS A 807 0.96 24.20 36.40
N ASP A 808 2.14 23.60 36.24
CA ASP A 808 2.28 22.20 35.82
C ASP A 808 3.20 21.47 36.81
N ASP A 809 2.72 20.34 37.31
CA ASP A 809 3.42 19.46 38.23
C ASP A 809 3.68 18.08 37.62
N LEU A 810 3.72 17.95 36.32
CA LEU A 810 3.90 16.70 35.60
C LEU A 810 2.85 15.61 35.91
N ARG A 811 1.72 15.99 36.50
CA ARG A 811 0.71 15.05 37.02
C ARG A 811 0.10 14.11 35.98
N TYR A 812 0.20 14.44 34.69
CA TYR A 812 -0.31 13.65 33.58
C TYR A 812 0.80 13.04 32.76
N CYS A 813 2.05 13.19 33.12
CA CYS A 813 3.17 12.71 32.34
C CYS A 813 3.45 11.24 32.61
N MET A 814 3.89 10.57 31.52
CA MET A 814 4.40 9.21 31.53
C MET A 814 5.78 9.16 30.87
N GLY A 815 6.61 8.24 31.36
CA GLY A 815 7.87 7.90 30.75
C GLY A 815 7.94 6.41 30.40
N LYS A 816 8.42 6.08 29.21
CA LYS A 816 8.74 4.72 28.77
C LYS A 816 10.14 4.65 28.19
N GLY A 817 10.81 3.53 28.40
CA GLY A 817 12.11 3.27 27.82
C GLY A 817 12.18 1.93 27.12
N TRP A 818 12.81 1.89 25.96
CA TRP A 818 13.06 0.69 25.18
C TRP A 818 14.52 0.57 24.82
N LEU A 819 15.04 -0.63 24.88
CA LEU A 819 16.39 -1.00 24.43
C LEU A 819 16.25 -2.11 23.40
N ASP A 820 16.76 -1.90 22.20
CA ASP A 820 16.88 -2.93 21.18
C ASP A 820 17.90 -3.98 21.65
N LEU A 821 17.41 -5.16 21.99
CA LEU A 821 18.19 -6.24 22.58
C LEU A 821 18.55 -7.34 21.60
N ASP A 822 17.85 -7.43 20.47
CA ASP A 822 18.11 -8.43 19.44
C ASP A 822 18.78 -7.84 18.18
N GLY A 823 18.90 -6.52 18.11
CA GLY A 823 19.59 -5.78 17.07
C GLY A 823 18.89 -5.79 15.74
N ASP A 824 17.57 -5.91 15.73
CA ASP A 824 16.76 -5.86 14.52
C ASP A 824 16.38 -4.43 14.10
N HIS A 825 16.84 -3.44 14.89
CA HIS A 825 16.57 -2.01 14.74
C HIS A 825 15.09 -1.61 14.95
N LEU A 826 14.33 -2.45 15.60
CA LEU A 826 12.96 -2.17 16.06
C LEU A 826 12.95 -2.12 17.59
N PHE A 827 11.84 -1.73 18.15
CA PHE A 827 11.63 -1.77 19.61
C PHE A 827 10.40 -2.64 19.89
N ASN A 828 10.61 -3.83 20.39
CA ASN A 828 9.52 -4.70 20.82
C ASN A 828 8.81 -4.07 22.01
N PRO A 829 7.49 -3.87 21.95
CA PRO A 829 6.74 -3.21 23.03
C PRO A 829 6.53 -4.07 24.25
N ALA A 830 6.78 -5.37 24.18
CA ALA A 830 6.62 -6.27 25.31
C ALA A 830 7.54 -5.86 26.46
N ASP A 831 7.03 -5.94 27.67
CA ASP A 831 7.79 -5.65 28.87
C ASP A 831 8.88 -6.69 29.08
N LEU A 832 10.13 -6.26 29.25
CA LEU A 832 11.28 -7.12 29.45
C LEU A 832 11.11 -8.02 30.69
N THR A 833 10.44 -7.54 31.71
CA THR A 833 10.20 -8.34 32.93
C THR A 833 9.16 -9.43 32.69
N ALA A 834 8.17 -9.15 31.85
CA ALA A 834 7.09 -10.08 31.50
C ALA A 834 7.52 -11.11 30.43
N ASP A 835 8.36 -10.69 29.50
CA ASP A 835 8.96 -11.55 28.47
C ASP A 835 10.48 -11.34 28.40
N PRO A 836 11.25 -12.05 29.24
CA PRO A 836 12.71 -11.90 29.30
C PRO A 836 13.45 -12.31 28.03
N ASN A 837 12.80 -12.98 27.11
CA ASN A 837 13.42 -13.47 25.86
C ASN A 837 13.24 -12.53 24.69
N HIS A 838 12.15 -11.80 24.66
CA HIS A 838 11.79 -10.97 23.51
C HIS A 838 11.36 -9.55 23.88
N GLY A 839 11.07 -9.28 25.16
CA GLY A 839 10.66 -7.96 25.61
C GLY A 839 11.81 -6.96 25.57
N GLU A 840 11.54 -5.73 25.14
CA GLU A 840 12.52 -4.65 25.05
C GLU A 840 12.04 -3.36 25.74
N CYS A 841 10.79 -3.33 26.21
CA CYS A 841 10.32 -2.26 27.05
C CYS A 841 10.90 -2.43 28.47
N LEU A 842 11.82 -1.55 28.83
CA LEU A 842 12.53 -1.61 30.10
C LEU A 842 11.67 -1.17 31.27
N PHE A 843 10.87 -0.15 31.05
CA PHE A 843 10.02 0.45 32.08
C PHE A 843 8.84 1.22 31.48
N HIS A 844 7.79 1.31 32.31
CA HIS A 844 6.64 2.17 32.08
C HIS A 844 6.31 2.87 33.38
N LEU A 845 6.50 4.18 33.47
CA LEU A 845 6.34 5.01 34.65
C LEU A 845 5.25 6.06 34.44
N GLY A 846 4.52 6.34 35.48
CA GLY A 846 3.42 7.29 35.47
C GLY A 846 2.06 6.68 35.18
N LYS A 847 1.01 7.43 35.40
CA LYS A 847 -0.37 7.04 35.12
C LYS A 847 -1.15 8.10 34.37
N VAL A 848 -2.13 7.64 33.61
CA VAL A 848 -2.95 8.44 32.69
C VAL A 848 -3.81 9.50 33.37
N ARG A 849 -4.00 9.45 34.69
CA ARG A 849 -4.92 10.35 35.39
C ARG A 849 -4.27 11.07 36.57
N ALA A 850 -4.65 12.33 36.75
CA ALA A 850 -4.29 13.13 37.92
C ALA A 850 -4.62 12.41 39.25
N GLY A 851 -3.79 12.62 40.26
CA GLY A 851 -3.94 11.97 41.57
C GLY A 851 -3.46 10.52 41.61
N SER A 852 -2.88 10.01 40.52
CA SER A 852 -2.21 8.70 40.56
C SER A 852 -0.93 8.77 41.37
N PRO A 853 -0.64 7.75 42.22
CA PRO A 853 0.55 7.75 43.08
C PRO A 853 1.87 7.61 42.33
N GLU A 854 1.81 7.27 41.03
CA GLU A 854 2.99 7.02 40.16
C GLU A 854 3.19 8.14 39.13
N GLN A 855 3.07 9.37 39.56
CA GLN A 855 3.40 10.53 38.75
C GLN A 855 4.90 10.61 38.53
N VAL A 856 5.31 11.00 37.30
CA VAL A 856 6.72 11.16 36.91
C VAL A 856 7.19 12.53 37.41
N GLN A 857 7.37 12.67 38.69
CA GLN A 857 7.88 13.89 39.34
C GLN A 857 9.25 13.62 39.94
N GLY A 858 10.12 14.61 39.92
CA GLY A 858 11.46 14.48 40.43
C GLY A 858 12.34 13.50 39.66
N LEU A 859 13.33 12.96 40.36
CA LEU A 859 14.26 11.99 39.78
C LEU A 859 13.64 10.59 39.77
N VAL A 860 13.37 10.09 38.63
CA VAL A 860 12.87 8.72 38.39
C VAL A 860 14.05 7.77 38.27
N SER A 861 13.96 6.59 38.86
CA SER A 861 14.99 5.56 38.82
C SER A 861 14.40 4.20 38.55
N HIS A 862 14.98 3.49 37.57
CA HIS A 862 14.58 2.14 37.22
C HIS A 862 15.80 1.28 36.92
N SER A 863 15.83 0.05 37.43
CA SER A 863 16.89 -0.91 37.18
C SER A 863 16.38 -2.04 36.33
N PHE A 864 17.16 -2.44 35.34
CA PHE A 864 16.90 -3.58 34.48
C PHE A 864 18.16 -4.45 34.34
N THR A 865 17.99 -5.71 33.98
CA THR A 865 19.11 -6.61 33.68
C THR A 865 19.15 -6.88 32.17
N VAL A 866 20.31 -6.63 31.58
CA VAL A 866 20.53 -6.95 30.15
C VAL A 866 20.43 -8.46 29.97
N PRO A 867 19.55 -9.00 29.12
CA PRO A 867 19.43 -10.43 28.92
C PRO A 867 20.73 -11.08 28.47
N GLN A 868 20.95 -12.33 28.87
CA GLN A 868 22.13 -13.09 28.46
C GLN A 868 22.18 -13.39 26.95
N ASN A 869 21.01 -13.39 26.31
CA ASN A 869 20.84 -13.56 24.86
C ASN A 869 20.79 -12.25 24.07
N ALA A 870 20.98 -11.10 24.72
CA ALA A 870 21.03 -9.83 24.03
C ALA A 870 22.14 -9.82 22.97
N ARG A 871 21.86 -9.26 21.80
CA ARG A 871 22.82 -9.18 20.70
C ARG A 871 24.00 -8.27 21.07
N LYS A 872 25.21 -8.74 20.83
CA LYS A 872 26.43 -7.93 21.02
C LYS A 872 26.60 -6.91 19.88
N GLY A 873 27.10 -5.75 20.22
CA GLY A 873 27.39 -4.68 19.29
C GLY A 873 26.70 -3.39 19.66
N MET A 874 26.65 -2.47 18.70
CA MET A 874 25.95 -1.20 18.90
C MET A 874 24.45 -1.41 18.80
N SER A 875 23.77 -0.83 19.76
CA SER A 875 22.33 -0.82 19.89
C SER A 875 21.85 0.57 20.31
N ARG A 876 20.57 0.71 20.63
CA ARG A 876 19.92 1.98 20.93
C ARG A 876 18.98 1.88 22.12
N LEU A 877 19.07 2.83 23.03
CA LEU A 877 18.11 3.09 24.09
C LEU A 877 17.27 4.30 23.72
N ARG A 878 15.96 4.14 23.60
CA ARG A 878 14.99 5.23 23.38
C ARG A 878 14.19 5.48 24.64
N ILE A 879 14.07 6.73 25.03
CA ILE A 879 13.19 7.17 26.11
C ILE A 879 12.18 8.14 25.56
N VAL A 880 10.91 7.88 25.81
CA VAL A 880 9.78 8.75 25.46
C VAL A 880 9.15 9.26 26.73
N PHE A 881 8.97 10.58 26.81
CA PHE A 881 8.34 11.28 27.91
C PHE A 881 7.20 12.15 27.37
N SER A 882 5.98 11.89 27.78
CA SER A 882 4.81 12.52 27.17
C SER A 882 3.69 12.75 28.18
N ASP A 883 2.83 13.71 27.88
CA ASP A 883 1.56 13.91 28.57
C ASP A 883 0.56 12.82 28.16
N ALA A 884 0.36 11.87 29.04
CA ALA A 884 -0.46 10.70 28.79
C ALA A 884 -1.97 10.96 28.79
N TRP A 885 -2.41 12.11 29.25
CA TRP A 885 -3.85 12.46 29.27
C TRP A 885 -4.47 12.40 27.88
N PHE A 886 -3.69 12.72 26.85
CA PHE A 886 -4.15 12.76 25.47
C PHE A 886 -3.65 11.60 24.60
N ALA A 887 -2.60 10.90 25.02
CA ALA A 887 -1.90 9.93 24.18
C ALA A 887 -2.38 8.48 24.35
N GLY A 888 -3.12 8.16 25.40
CA GLY A 888 -3.56 6.80 25.70
C GLY A 888 -2.43 5.86 26.11
N SER A 889 -1.47 5.59 25.22
CA SER A 889 -0.27 4.81 25.50
C SER A 889 0.94 5.38 24.76
N LEU A 890 2.12 5.33 25.37
CA LEU A 890 3.37 5.69 24.70
C LEU A 890 3.85 4.54 23.85
N VAL A 891 4.30 4.86 22.65
CA VAL A 891 4.89 3.94 21.68
C VAL A 891 6.30 4.41 21.30
N PRO A 892 7.19 3.50 20.91
CA PRO A 892 8.55 3.88 20.56
C PRO A 892 8.64 4.66 19.24
N ILE A 893 7.66 4.51 18.35
CA ILE A 893 7.62 5.16 17.04
C ILE A 893 6.20 5.68 16.80
N GLY A 894 6.09 6.83 16.14
CA GLY A 894 4.80 7.41 15.77
C GLY A 894 4.58 8.81 16.32
N LYS A 895 3.31 9.24 16.32
CA LYS A 895 2.92 10.57 16.79
C LYS A 895 2.31 10.52 18.18
N PHE A 896 2.70 11.46 19.01
CA PHE A 896 2.05 11.69 20.30
C PHE A 896 1.76 13.18 20.52
N ASN A 897 0.85 13.42 21.44
CA ASN A 897 0.23 14.73 21.56
C ASN A 897 1.18 15.78 22.14
N LYS A 898 1.80 15.49 23.26
CA LYS A 898 2.66 16.42 24.00
C LYS A 898 3.82 15.63 24.55
N GLY A 899 5.02 15.92 24.14
CA GLY A 899 6.12 15.16 24.68
C GLY A 899 7.39 15.25 23.88
N PHE A 900 8.29 14.36 24.22
CA PHE A 900 9.67 14.39 23.84
C PHE A 900 10.24 12.97 23.81
N ALA A 901 11.13 12.69 22.89
CA ALA A 901 11.88 11.45 22.86
C ALA A 901 13.37 11.73 22.73
N ILE A 902 14.17 10.85 23.29
CA ILE A 902 15.62 10.91 23.23
C ILE A 902 16.20 9.51 22.99
N ASP A 903 17.17 9.42 22.12
CA ASP A 903 17.94 8.21 21.83
C ASP A 903 19.36 8.33 22.36
N PHE A 904 19.83 7.28 23.03
CA PHE A 904 21.23 7.09 23.41
C PHE A 904 21.83 5.88 22.72
N GLY A 905 23.13 5.92 22.39
CA GLY A 905 23.85 4.75 21.95
C GLY A 905 24.04 3.74 23.09
N VAL A 906 23.96 2.46 22.78
CA VAL A 906 24.30 1.39 23.73
C VAL A 906 25.26 0.42 23.06
N GLU A 907 26.39 0.13 23.67
CA GLU A 907 27.29 -0.94 23.27
C GLU A 907 27.09 -2.13 24.20
N ILE A 908 26.50 -3.20 23.66
CA ILE A 908 26.31 -4.45 24.39
C ILE A 908 27.54 -5.34 24.16
N VAL A 909 28.24 -5.69 25.23
CA VAL A 909 29.43 -6.53 25.18
C VAL A 909 29.19 -7.88 25.83
N SER A 910 30.03 -8.84 25.48
CA SER A 910 29.94 -10.21 26.00
C SER A 910 30.20 -10.28 27.49
N ASP A 911 29.52 -11.20 28.14
CA ASP A 911 29.89 -11.71 29.47
C ASP A 911 31.11 -12.66 29.48
N ASN A 912 31.80 -12.83 28.32
CA ASN A 912 32.85 -13.79 28.01
C ASN A 912 32.36 -15.18 27.54
N ALA A 913 31.07 -15.36 27.30
CA ALA A 913 30.55 -16.56 26.64
C ALA A 913 30.40 -16.29 25.12
N GLU A 914 31.06 -17.08 24.26
CA GLU A 914 30.83 -17.01 22.82
C GLU A 914 29.43 -17.57 22.49
N ARG A 915 28.56 -16.72 21.94
CA ARG A 915 27.25 -17.13 21.43
C ARG A 915 27.11 -16.70 19.99
N PRO A 916 26.46 -17.52 19.14
CA PRO A 916 26.18 -17.13 17.77
C PRO A 916 25.32 -15.88 17.74
N VAL A 917 25.73 -14.87 17.02
CA VAL A 917 24.94 -13.69 16.75
C VAL A 917 24.03 -14.00 15.56
N PRO A 918 22.72 -13.79 15.65
CA PRO A 918 21.86 -13.82 14.46
C PRO A 918 22.39 -12.81 13.45
N ALA A 919 22.70 -13.26 12.25
CA ALA A 919 23.19 -12.35 11.21
C ALA A 919 22.07 -11.40 10.81
N ASP A 920 22.38 -10.12 10.76
CA ASP A 920 21.51 -9.15 10.13
C ASP A 920 21.33 -9.54 8.66
N THR A 921 20.12 -9.99 8.31
CA THR A 921 19.81 -10.55 7.00
C THR A 921 19.30 -9.51 6.01
N HIS A 922 19.16 -8.26 6.44
CA HIS A 922 18.36 -7.31 5.68
C HIS A 922 19.12 -6.43 4.69
N ASP A 923 20.43 -6.19 4.83
CA ASP A 923 21.08 -5.16 4.00
C ASP A 923 22.54 -5.42 3.59
N GLN A 924 22.98 -6.65 3.45
CA GLN A 924 24.35 -6.89 3.01
C GLN A 924 24.44 -7.01 1.48
N GLY A 925 25.14 -6.08 0.87
CA GLY A 925 25.49 -6.05 -0.55
C GLY A 925 24.67 -5.08 -1.39
N GLU A 926 25.18 -4.81 -2.57
CA GLU A 926 24.52 -3.92 -3.54
C GLU A 926 23.27 -4.57 -4.13
N ALA A 927 22.23 -3.76 -4.40
CA ALA A 927 21.06 -4.20 -5.14
C ALA A 927 21.44 -4.70 -6.54
N ALA A 928 20.77 -5.72 -7.05
CA ALA A 928 20.96 -6.18 -8.42
C ALA A 928 20.58 -5.06 -9.40
N GLU A 929 21.25 -5.00 -10.55
CA GLU A 929 20.79 -4.11 -11.63
C GLU A 929 19.44 -4.59 -12.18
N PRO A 930 18.52 -3.68 -12.54
CA PRO A 930 17.26 -4.01 -13.18
C PRO A 930 17.46 -4.79 -14.49
N GLU A 931 16.56 -5.71 -14.77
CA GLU A 931 16.62 -6.53 -15.99
C GLU A 931 16.42 -5.69 -17.25
N GLY A 932 16.95 -6.16 -18.39
CA GLY A 932 16.79 -5.51 -19.69
C GLY A 932 17.47 -4.16 -19.82
N LEU A 933 18.30 -3.76 -18.87
CA LEU A 933 19.20 -2.62 -19.08
C LEU A 933 20.31 -3.09 -20.00
N THR A 934 20.34 -2.56 -21.20
CA THR A 934 21.56 -2.58 -21.99
C THR A 934 22.54 -1.65 -21.25
N THR A 935 23.53 -2.23 -20.57
CA THR A 935 24.71 -1.46 -20.14
C THR A 935 25.12 -0.57 -21.29
N THR A 936 25.04 0.71 -21.08
CA THR A 936 25.26 1.82 -21.99
C THR A 936 26.08 1.47 -23.23
N GLY A 937 25.44 1.49 -24.40
CA GLY A 937 26.12 1.72 -25.64
C GLY A 937 26.47 0.50 -26.52
N ILE A 938 25.68 -0.57 -26.47
CA ILE A 938 25.78 -1.58 -27.53
C ILE A 938 24.38 -1.92 -28.05
N THR A 939 24.00 -1.29 -29.13
CA THR A 939 22.91 -1.78 -29.95
C THR A 939 23.45 -2.98 -30.73
N GLU A 940 23.07 -4.20 -30.33
CA GLU A 940 23.17 -5.32 -31.27
C GLU A 940 22.13 -5.08 -32.37
N VAL A 941 22.61 -4.65 -33.50
CA VAL A 941 21.83 -4.70 -34.73
C VAL A 941 21.78 -6.18 -35.15
N ALA A 942 20.69 -6.83 -34.89
CA ALA A 942 20.44 -8.17 -35.40
C ALA A 942 20.54 -8.14 -36.91
N GLY A 943 21.59 -8.78 -37.46
CA GLY A 943 21.74 -8.96 -38.91
C GLY A 943 23.07 -8.58 -39.53
N ALA A 944 24.05 -8.05 -38.77
CA ALA A 944 25.40 -7.86 -39.31
C ALA A 944 26.38 -8.88 -38.73
N ALA A 945 27.21 -9.48 -39.56
CA ALA A 945 28.28 -10.36 -39.11
C ALA A 945 29.07 -9.75 -37.96
N SER A 946 29.26 -10.46 -36.85
CA SER A 946 29.92 -9.99 -35.67
C SER A 946 31.26 -9.33 -36.01
N ALA A 947 31.46 -8.08 -35.57
CA ALA A 947 32.72 -7.37 -35.78
C ALA A 947 33.90 -8.01 -35.06
N LEU A 948 33.61 -8.89 -34.07
CA LEU A 948 34.60 -9.65 -33.34
C LEU A 948 34.12 -11.10 -33.16
N GLN A 949 34.90 -12.02 -33.60
CA GLN A 949 34.73 -13.45 -33.33
C GLN A 949 35.79 -13.86 -32.30
N VAL A 950 35.40 -14.47 -31.22
CA VAL A 950 36.26 -14.92 -30.12
C VAL A 950 36.43 -16.43 -30.24
N THR A 951 37.65 -16.88 -30.35
CA THR A 951 38.05 -18.28 -30.23
C THR A 951 38.97 -18.49 -29.05
N ASN A 952 39.20 -19.71 -28.66
CA ASN A 952 40.15 -19.97 -27.56
C ASN A 952 41.60 -19.50 -27.85
N GLU A 953 41.93 -19.29 -29.11
CA GLU A 953 43.27 -18.92 -29.54
C GLU A 953 43.42 -17.48 -29.98
N ALA A 954 42.34 -16.86 -30.45
CA ALA A 954 42.42 -15.50 -31.02
C ALA A 954 41.08 -14.73 -30.99
N LEU A 955 41.22 -13.42 -30.93
CA LEU A 955 40.20 -12.43 -31.24
C LEU A 955 40.32 -12.09 -32.72
N ASN A 956 39.33 -12.45 -33.54
CA ASN A 956 39.32 -12.15 -34.97
C ASN A 956 38.42 -10.96 -35.21
N PHE A 957 38.97 -9.91 -35.81
CA PHE A 957 38.28 -8.65 -36.07
C PHE A 957 37.83 -8.59 -37.54
N ASN A 958 36.58 -8.19 -37.71
CA ASN A 958 36.02 -8.07 -39.05
C ASN A 958 35.64 -6.61 -39.29
N ASN A 959 36.32 -5.97 -40.22
CA ASN A 959 36.07 -4.60 -40.62
C ASN A 959 36.23 -3.57 -39.46
N VAL A 960 37.32 -3.67 -38.70
CA VAL A 960 37.63 -2.82 -37.54
C VAL A 960 38.86 -1.97 -37.87
N GLU A 961 38.72 -0.64 -37.73
CA GLU A 961 39.83 0.29 -37.91
C GLU A 961 40.72 0.44 -36.69
N LYS A 962 40.11 0.45 -35.50
CA LYS A 962 40.77 0.56 -34.19
C LYS A 962 40.12 -0.35 -33.18
N ALA A 963 40.95 -0.97 -32.34
CA ALA A 963 40.45 -1.74 -31.19
C ALA A 963 41.23 -1.44 -29.94
N TRP A 964 40.56 -1.36 -28.82
CA TRP A 964 41.11 -1.22 -27.48
C TRP A 964 40.70 -2.39 -26.63
N ILE A 965 41.60 -3.02 -25.94
CA ILE A 965 41.34 -4.11 -25.02
C ILE A 965 41.57 -3.57 -23.61
N PHE A 966 40.55 -3.58 -22.79
CA PHE A 966 40.60 -3.14 -21.40
C PHE A 966 40.42 -4.34 -20.46
N SER A 967 41.14 -4.34 -19.35
CA SER A 967 40.87 -5.23 -18.24
C SER A 967 39.59 -4.81 -17.50
N VAL A 968 39.06 -5.68 -16.64
CA VAL A 968 37.83 -5.44 -15.89
C VAL A 968 37.87 -4.21 -14.98
N ASP A 969 39.06 -3.82 -14.53
CA ASP A 969 39.32 -2.61 -13.74
C ASP A 969 39.48 -1.34 -14.62
N GLY A 970 39.17 -1.43 -15.91
CA GLY A 970 39.19 -0.28 -16.84
C GLY A 970 40.54 0.09 -17.38
N ARG A 971 41.63 -0.62 -17.05
CA ARG A 971 42.97 -0.37 -17.53
C ARG A 971 43.10 -0.82 -18.97
N LEU A 972 43.61 0.05 -19.87
CA LEU A 972 43.95 -0.28 -21.24
C LEU A 972 45.12 -1.30 -21.26
N VAL A 973 44.84 -2.49 -21.81
CA VAL A 973 45.80 -3.59 -21.94
C VAL A 973 46.45 -3.55 -23.29
N GLU A 974 45.71 -3.28 -24.37
CA GLU A 974 46.26 -3.25 -25.73
C GLU A 974 45.46 -2.28 -26.61
N TYR A 975 46.14 -1.64 -27.55
CA TYR A 975 45.55 -0.81 -28.58
C TYR A 975 45.99 -1.29 -29.96
N LEU A 976 45.06 -1.55 -30.84
CA LEU A 976 45.30 -2.12 -32.18
C LEU A 976 44.74 -1.18 -33.24
N THR A 977 45.48 -1.04 -34.34
CA THR A 977 45.06 -0.33 -35.56
C THR A 977 44.87 -1.32 -36.70
N SER A 978 43.72 -1.23 -37.36
CA SER A 978 43.31 -2.13 -38.44
C SER A 978 43.55 -3.63 -38.12
N PRO A 979 43.11 -4.09 -36.95
CA PRO A 979 43.40 -5.48 -36.54
C PRO A 979 42.63 -6.46 -37.41
N GLN A 980 43.31 -7.56 -37.80
CA GLN A 980 42.67 -8.72 -38.37
C GLN A 980 42.49 -9.82 -37.32
N SER A 981 43.50 -9.99 -36.51
CA SER A 981 43.48 -10.99 -35.41
C SER A 981 44.43 -10.58 -34.29
N TYR A 982 44.07 -11.00 -33.06
CA TYR A 982 44.89 -10.82 -31.84
C TYR A 982 44.87 -12.10 -31.01
N ARG A 983 46.05 -12.68 -30.75
CA ARG A 983 46.14 -13.95 -30.00
C ARG A 983 45.78 -13.79 -28.55
N THR A 984 44.86 -14.63 -28.06
CA THR A 984 44.35 -14.62 -26.68
C THR A 984 45.42 -14.97 -25.66
N ASN A 985 46.44 -15.74 -26.05
CA ASN A 985 47.55 -16.12 -25.16
C ASN A 985 48.46 -14.93 -24.75
N LYS A 986 48.25 -13.74 -25.32
CA LYS A 986 48.86 -12.50 -24.87
C LYS A 986 48.12 -11.84 -23.71
N LEU A 987 46.93 -12.29 -23.41
CA LEU A 987 46.13 -11.82 -22.30
C LEU A 987 46.21 -12.83 -21.14
N ALA A 988 46.25 -12.33 -19.92
CA ALA A 988 46.10 -13.19 -18.76
C ALA A 988 44.66 -13.77 -18.72
N LYS A 989 44.49 -14.90 -18.03
CA LYS A 989 43.13 -15.44 -17.82
C LYS A 989 42.27 -14.39 -17.08
N GLY A 990 41.07 -14.14 -17.60
CA GLY A 990 40.20 -13.12 -17.03
C GLY A 990 39.16 -12.56 -18.00
N VAL A 991 38.49 -11.56 -17.54
CA VAL A 991 37.45 -10.85 -18.30
C VAL A 991 38.03 -9.56 -18.86
N TYR A 992 37.73 -9.28 -20.12
CA TYR A 992 38.17 -8.08 -20.83
C TYR A 992 37.01 -7.44 -21.59
N LEU A 993 37.10 -6.12 -21.79
CA LEU A 993 36.22 -5.35 -22.65
C LEU A 993 36.99 -4.96 -23.90
N VAL A 994 36.53 -5.39 -25.04
CA VAL A 994 37.11 -5.02 -26.35
C VAL A 994 36.26 -3.93 -26.99
N LYS A 995 36.78 -2.72 -27.06
CA LYS A 995 36.17 -1.59 -27.75
C LYS A 995 36.70 -1.50 -29.17
N MET A 996 35.84 -1.40 -30.16
CA MET A 996 36.17 -1.41 -31.59
C MET A 996 35.57 -0.20 -32.28
N GLN A 997 36.30 0.40 -33.17
CA GLN A 997 35.84 1.52 -33.98
C GLN A 997 36.01 1.21 -35.49
N ASN A 998 34.95 1.52 -36.25
CA ASN A 998 34.98 1.57 -37.70
C ASN A 998 34.30 2.88 -38.13
N LYS A 999 35.05 3.76 -38.81
CA LYS A 999 34.62 5.14 -39.09
C LYS A 999 34.10 5.85 -37.86
N ASN A 1000 32.83 6.26 -37.87
CA ASN A 1000 32.19 6.94 -36.73
C ASN A 1000 31.41 6.00 -35.80
N VAL A 1001 31.45 4.67 -36.05
CA VAL A 1001 30.72 3.70 -35.22
C VAL A 1001 31.68 3.06 -34.23
N ILE A 1002 31.36 3.15 -32.96
CA ILE A 1002 32.10 2.48 -31.87
C ILE A 1002 31.24 1.32 -31.35
N ARG A 1003 31.87 0.16 -31.19
CA ARG A 1003 31.26 -1.06 -30.61
C ARG A 1003 32.15 -1.58 -29.51
N SER A 1004 31.54 -2.21 -28.49
CA SER A 1004 32.30 -2.87 -27.46
C SER A 1004 31.74 -4.29 -27.23
N GLN A 1005 32.63 -5.22 -26.90
CA GLN A 1005 32.25 -6.60 -26.61
C GLN A 1005 33.03 -7.11 -25.41
N LYS A 1006 32.32 -7.69 -24.43
CA LYS A 1006 32.92 -8.37 -23.29
C LYS A 1006 33.38 -9.75 -23.74
N ILE A 1007 34.60 -10.12 -23.40
CA ILE A 1007 35.20 -11.43 -23.68
C ILE A 1007 35.75 -12.06 -22.41
N THR A 1008 35.81 -13.36 -22.39
CA THR A 1008 36.49 -14.12 -21.33
C THR A 1008 37.62 -14.92 -21.94
N VAL A 1009 38.83 -14.74 -21.40
CA VAL A 1009 40.02 -15.54 -21.73
C VAL A 1009 40.17 -16.61 -20.68
N GLN A 1010 40.12 -17.88 -21.10
CA GLN A 1010 40.14 -19.06 -20.21
C GLN A 1010 41.56 -19.61 -19.95
#